data_5a937449def9cfd82016772be393cea4
#
_entry.id   5a937449def9cfd82016772be393cea4
#
_cell.length_a   1.000
_cell.length_b   1.000
_cell.length_c   1.000
_cell.angle_alpha   90.00
_cell.angle_beta   90.00
_cell.angle_gamma   90.00
#
_symmetry.space_group_name_H-M   'P 1'
#
loop_
_entity.id
_entity.type
_entity.pdbx_description
1 polymer ?
#
loop_
_entity_poly.entity_id
_entity_poly.type
_entity_poly.pdbx_seq_one_letter_code
_entity_poly.pdbx_strand_id
1 'polypeptide(L)'
;MLAVQVNNLSFSYENAEKIAVNNVSFELKHGSYTVLAGKNGSGKSSVAKIIAGLLEPQKGSVKIEENLLVGIIFQSPKEQIICGVVFQDTEFGPKNLGFSKSEIELNAIESLSATGMLDFANHKTMNLSLGQTQKVALSGILAMDPDILILDEAFSMLEPKSRDEMYAFIDSINNKGVTVLHISHDLEAVCRARDVIFMRDGKISWSGTSEEFLADKKLVEKLAGKKLPVNSRKWSAEGKEIVLSARNIDFSYKKNAPLLKNISFDLYKGSLTALIGPSGCGKSTLLEILSGLRSADFGKICCVERPVLAQQNSDSALFENFAADDVAFGPRNKGIHGKALKELVKNSMNQCNLDFEKYANRQTFCLSGGEKKRLAVAGIVALDADIILFDEPTAALDGDSRGKVMDMMKELAAQGKTVLFSTHQRDEAAFADRVINLSAENIFASEKLSSSELPEMKRIPALSVLERIQKFSFEENKKTSRLFEKIPPVLKCLLFLAFFSSALIVRPFVACGIFFCVGIVYALLSGYPAKKLFSSMIKIVPLLLFFCLFQMIFAPALPDEIRYCDFRFFTVTPSKILNCLKVLLRTECAMCLICGFVHSTDEIQLTKGFSDLISPLRLLRIPTKYILVTMEIIFRFLPLLLDEASCIVKTQLVRGGLGKSKGFFGKIRAVVPLIAPLIVQSLKRAESLSYALTARGFK
;
A
#
# COMPACT_ATOMS: atom_id res chain seq x y z
N MET A 1 -9.61 -6.94 40.20
CA MET A 1 -9.59 -5.49 39.93
C MET A 1 -10.03 -5.29 38.49
N LEU A 2 -10.65 -4.14 38.19
CA LEU A 2 -11.09 -3.81 36.82
C LEU A 2 -10.01 -2.94 36.15
N ALA A 3 -9.52 -3.36 34.99
CA ALA A 3 -8.56 -2.58 34.22
C ALA A 3 -9.28 -1.52 33.36
N VAL A 4 -10.42 -1.87 32.77
CA VAL A 4 -11.23 -0.95 31.94
C VAL A 4 -12.72 -1.13 32.27
N GLN A 5 -13.45 -0.02 32.42
CA GLN A 5 -14.90 0.02 32.54
C GLN A 5 -15.48 0.91 31.46
N VAL A 6 -16.33 0.35 30.62
CA VAL A 6 -17.07 1.03 29.55
C VAL A 6 -18.54 1.15 29.97
N ASN A 7 -19.06 2.40 30.06
CA ASN A 7 -20.40 2.69 30.54
C ASN A 7 -21.22 3.44 29.49
N ASN A 8 -22.32 2.85 29.02
CA ASN A 8 -23.34 3.43 28.14
C ASN A 8 -22.74 4.17 26.90
N LEU A 9 -21.69 3.60 26.33
CA LEU A 9 -20.90 4.21 25.27
C LEU A 9 -21.72 4.36 23.99
N SER A 10 -21.78 5.58 23.44
CA SER A 10 -22.39 5.85 22.13
C SER A 10 -21.53 6.78 21.31
N PHE A 11 -21.38 6.43 20.03
CA PHE A 11 -20.55 7.17 19.09
C PHE A 11 -21.06 7.05 17.65
N SER A 12 -21.01 8.14 16.90
CA SER A 12 -21.33 8.20 15.48
C SER A 12 -20.27 9.05 14.76
N TYR A 13 -19.80 8.60 13.60
CA TYR A 13 -18.94 9.42 12.77
C TYR A 13 -19.72 10.58 12.16
N GLU A 14 -19.05 11.69 11.93
CA GLU A 14 -19.64 12.84 11.21
C GLU A 14 -20.15 12.39 9.83
N ASN A 15 -21.37 12.81 9.47
CA ASN A 15 -22.04 12.44 8.22
C ASN A 15 -22.37 10.95 8.02
N ALA A 16 -22.29 10.12 9.08
CA ALA A 16 -22.71 8.73 8.99
C ALA A 16 -24.22 8.59 9.24
N GLU A 17 -24.93 7.87 8.36
CA GLU A 17 -26.35 7.57 8.53
C GLU A 17 -26.63 6.61 9.72
N LYS A 18 -25.59 5.87 10.15
CA LYS A 18 -25.72 4.86 11.22
C LYS A 18 -24.85 5.20 12.41
N ILE A 19 -25.40 4.97 13.60
CA ILE A 19 -24.67 5.03 14.86
C ILE A 19 -23.68 3.86 14.88
N ALA A 20 -22.39 4.16 15.03
CA ALA A 20 -21.34 3.16 15.02
C ALA A 20 -21.31 2.34 16.33
N VAL A 21 -21.53 2.99 17.48
CA VAL A 21 -21.60 2.39 18.81
C VAL A 21 -22.84 2.95 19.51
N ASN A 22 -23.71 2.07 20.02
CA ASN A 22 -25.01 2.45 20.55
C ASN A 22 -25.25 1.79 21.92
N ASN A 23 -25.04 2.55 22.97
CA ASN A 23 -25.30 2.15 24.37
C ASN A 23 -24.54 0.85 24.75
N VAL A 24 -23.22 0.82 24.53
CA VAL A 24 -22.35 -0.32 24.84
C VAL A 24 -21.79 -0.18 26.25
N SER A 25 -21.92 -1.24 27.07
CA SER A 25 -21.35 -1.30 28.41
C SER A 25 -20.72 -2.67 28.65
N PHE A 26 -19.46 -2.68 29.12
CA PHE A 26 -18.77 -3.91 29.53
C PHE A 26 -17.52 -3.56 30.39
N GLU A 27 -16.93 -4.59 30.97
CA GLU A 27 -15.77 -4.47 31.85
C GLU A 27 -14.67 -5.43 31.43
N LEU A 28 -13.41 -4.98 31.54
CA LEU A 28 -12.23 -5.82 31.39
C LEU A 28 -11.52 -5.96 32.73
N LYS A 29 -11.28 -7.21 33.14
CA LYS A 29 -10.52 -7.50 34.37
C LYS A 29 -9.03 -7.50 34.09
N HIS A 30 -8.21 -7.16 35.08
CA HIS A 30 -6.77 -7.27 34.97
C HIS A 30 -6.33 -8.67 34.55
N GLY A 31 -5.39 -8.74 33.60
CA GLY A 31 -4.87 -10.00 33.07
C GLY A 31 -5.89 -10.86 32.34
N SER A 32 -7.09 -10.34 32.02
CA SER A 32 -8.06 -11.08 31.21
C SER A 32 -7.68 -11.05 29.74
N TYR A 33 -7.98 -12.15 29.03
CA TYR A 33 -7.98 -12.18 27.58
C TYR A 33 -9.46 -12.18 27.13
N THR A 34 -9.91 -11.05 26.59
CA THR A 34 -11.29 -10.86 26.13
C THR A 34 -11.33 -10.68 24.62
N VAL A 35 -12.18 -11.41 23.93
CA VAL A 35 -12.42 -11.23 22.49
C VAL A 35 -13.67 -10.38 22.27
N LEU A 36 -13.51 -9.29 21.52
CA LEU A 36 -14.61 -8.49 20.99
C LEU A 36 -14.93 -8.99 19.57
N ALA A 37 -15.89 -9.89 19.47
CA ALA A 37 -16.27 -10.56 18.23
C ALA A 37 -17.45 -9.86 17.53
N GLY A 38 -17.62 -10.08 16.23
CA GLY A 38 -18.76 -9.57 15.46
C GLY A 38 -18.43 -9.32 14.00
N LYS A 39 -19.47 -9.08 13.18
CA LYS A 39 -19.32 -8.81 11.74
C LYS A 39 -18.61 -7.49 11.47
N ASN A 40 -18.06 -7.34 10.28
CA ASN A 40 -17.48 -6.08 9.82
C ASN A 40 -18.54 -4.96 9.85
N GLY A 41 -18.14 -3.77 10.34
CA GLY A 41 -19.05 -2.64 10.51
C GLY A 41 -19.96 -2.71 11.74
N SER A 42 -19.72 -3.65 12.68
CA SER A 42 -20.50 -3.73 13.94
C SER A 42 -20.04 -2.74 15.02
N GLY A 43 -19.02 -1.92 14.78
CA GLY A 43 -18.55 -0.88 15.71
C GLY A 43 -17.34 -1.27 16.58
N LYS A 44 -16.77 -2.47 16.43
CA LYS A 44 -15.65 -2.99 17.24
C LYS A 44 -14.42 -2.07 17.26
N SER A 45 -13.93 -1.70 16.08
CA SER A 45 -12.75 -0.82 15.95
C SER A 45 -12.99 0.58 16.51
N SER A 46 -14.25 1.07 16.46
CA SER A 46 -14.62 2.35 17.09
C SER A 46 -14.53 2.25 18.61
N VAL A 47 -15.02 1.15 19.20
CA VAL A 47 -14.89 0.88 20.65
C VAL A 47 -13.40 0.81 21.03
N ALA A 48 -12.58 0.09 20.28
CA ALA A 48 -11.13 0.00 20.52
C ALA A 48 -10.45 1.36 20.51
N LYS A 49 -10.74 2.18 19.51
CA LYS A 49 -10.17 3.53 19.38
C LYS A 49 -10.60 4.46 20.52
N ILE A 50 -11.85 4.33 21.00
CA ILE A 50 -12.34 5.10 22.13
C ILE A 50 -11.63 4.66 23.42
N ILE A 51 -11.45 3.35 23.66
CA ILE A 51 -10.70 2.85 24.84
C ILE A 51 -9.24 3.31 24.77
N ALA A 52 -8.63 3.32 23.58
CA ALA A 52 -7.27 3.81 23.39
C ALA A 52 -7.14 5.35 23.46
N GLY A 53 -8.24 6.09 23.70
CA GLY A 53 -8.23 7.57 23.77
C GLY A 53 -8.00 8.26 22.42
N LEU A 54 -8.21 7.57 21.30
CA LEU A 54 -8.04 8.11 19.95
C LEU A 54 -9.31 8.77 19.41
N LEU A 55 -10.46 8.42 19.99
CA LEU A 55 -11.77 9.00 19.67
C LEU A 55 -12.48 9.36 20.96
N GLU A 56 -13.18 10.50 20.97
CA GLU A 56 -13.99 10.93 22.09
C GLU A 56 -15.43 10.39 21.94
N PRO A 57 -16.02 9.77 22.98
CA PRO A 57 -17.40 9.31 22.93
C PRO A 57 -18.36 10.49 22.96
N GLN A 58 -19.47 10.41 22.19
CA GLN A 58 -20.54 11.40 22.23
C GLN A 58 -21.42 11.28 23.47
N LYS A 59 -21.58 10.03 23.97
CA LYS A 59 -22.29 9.72 25.21
C LYS A 59 -21.61 8.54 25.92
N GLY A 60 -21.77 8.53 27.24
CA GLY A 60 -21.15 7.51 28.10
C GLY A 60 -19.75 7.88 28.51
N SER A 61 -19.03 6.93 29.08
CA SER A 61 -17.65 7.13 29.56
C SER A 61 -16.85 5.83 29.49
N VAL A 62 -15.54 5.98 29.32
CA VAL A 62 -14.56 4.92 29.51
C VAL A 62 -13.69 5.30 30.69
N LYS A 63 -13.60 4.41 31.68
CA LYS A 63 -12.70 4.57 32.83
C LYS A 63 -11.62 3.52 32.73
N ILE A 64 -10.38 3.94 32.71
CA ILE A 64 -9.19 3.10 32.79
C ILE A 64 -8.61 3.35 34.17
N GLU A 65 -8.15 2.30 34.85
CA GLU A 65 -7.49 2.46 36.16
C GLU A 65 -6.27 3.37 36.02
N GLU A 66 -6.04 4.20 37.04
CA GLU A 66 -4.96 5.18 37.02
C GLU A 66 -3.60 4.52 36.80
N ASN A 67 -2.74 5.17 35.99
CA ASN A 67 -1.40 4.74 35.62
C ASN A 67 -1.28 3.53 34.67
N LEU A 68 -2.37 2.96 34.16
CA LEU A 68 -2.28 1.90 33.17
C LEU A 68 -2.05 2.47 31.75
N LEU A 69 -1.04 1.93 31.06
CA LEU A 69 -0.73 2.28 29.69
C LEU A 69 -1.49 1.37 28.71
N VAL A 70 -2.20 2.00 27.77
CA VAL A 70 -2.93 1.29 26.70
C VAL A 70 -2.11 1.29 25.43
N GLY A 71 -1.75 0.11 24.95
CA GLY A 71 -1.19 -0.10 23.61
C GLY A 71 -2.27 -0.59 22.63
N ILE A 72 -2.30 -0.06 21.42
CA ILE A 72 -3.22 -0.52 20.37
C ILE A 72 -2.47 -0.87 19.09
N ILE A 73 -2.85 -1.99 18.48
CA ILE A 73 -2.38 -2.43 17.16
C ILE A 73 -3.54 -2.39 16.20
N PHE A 74 -3.36 -1.66 15.10
CA PHE A 74 -4.38 -1.47 14.07
C PHE A 74 -4.39 -2.60 13.05
N GLN A 75 -5.50 -2.71 12.33
CA GLN A 75 -5.71 -3.67 11.24
C GLN A 75 -4.66 -3.57 10.13
N SER A 76 -4.22 -2.34 9.80
CA SER A 76 -3.20 -2.10 8.77
C SER A 76 -1.84 -1.79 9.40
N PRO A 77 -0.89 -2.74 9.44
CA PRO A 77 0.41 -2.52 10.07
C PRO A 77 1.26 -1.48 9.34
N LYS A 78 1.09 -1.33 8.02
CA LYS A 78 1.82 -0.33 7.23
C LYS A 78 1.51 1.11 7.65
N GLU A 79 0.30 1.35 8.16
CA GLU A 79 -0.13 2.67 8.61
C GLU A 79 0.37 2.99 10.03
N GLN A 80 0.73 1.97 10.80
CA GLN A 80 1.16 2.11 12.19
C GLN A 80 2.67 2.35 12.34
N ILE A 81 3.48 1.90 11.38
CA ILE A 81 4.93 2.14 11.41
C ILE A 81 5.21 3.62 11.04
N ILE A 82 6.09 4.30 11.72
CA ILE A 82 6.38 5.74 11.60
C ILE A 82 7.77 5.97 11.01
N CYS A 83 8.78 5.23 11.50
CA CYS A 83 10.18 5.44 11.12
C CYS A 83 10.62 4.56 9.95
N GLY A 84 11.66 4.99 9.25
CA GLY A 84 12.22 4.29 8.09
C GLY A 84 13.07 3.06 8.42
N VAL A 85 13.49 2.88 9.68
CA VAL A 85 14.32 1.76 10.17
C VAL A 85 13.59 1.04 11.29
N VAL A 86 13.65 -0.28 11.32
CA VAL A 86 12.96 -1.13 12.30
C VAL A 86 13.28 -0.75 13.73
N PHE A 87 14.57 -0.63 14.06
CA PHE A 87 15.01 -0.28 15.42
C PHE A 87 14.51 1.10 15.85
N GLN A 88 14.60 2.10 14.96
CA GLN A 88 14.13 3.46 15.23
C GLN A 88 12.61 3.51 15.43
N ASP A 89 11.86 2.71 14.69
CA ASP A 89 10.41 2.62 14.85
C ASP A 89 10.02 2.01 16.19
N THR A 90 10.78 1.00 16.65
CA THR A 90 10.54 0.36 17.95
C THR A 90 10.86 1.30 19.12
N GLU A 91 11.92 2.11 19.01
CA GLU A 91 12.29 3.11 20.03
C GLU A 91 11.35 4.33 20.08
N PHE A 92 10.53 4.56 19.03
CA PHE A 92 9.76 5.80 18.88
C PHE A 92 8.77 6.02 20.02
N GLY A 93 8.03 4.99 20.43
CA GLY A 93 7.06 5.07 21.54
C GLY A 93 7.73 5.38 22.89
N PRO A 94 8.69 4.57 23.35
CA PRO A 94 9.43 4.82 24.60
C PRO A 94 10.08 6.22 24.66
N LYS A 95 10.63 6.70 23.54
CA LYS A 95 11.18 8.07 23.46
C LYS A 95 10.14 9.16 23.73
N ASN A 96 8.91 8.97 23.24
CA ASN A 96 7.83 9.94 23.45
C ASN A 96 7.27 9.91 24.86
N LEU A 97 7.28 8.73 25.48
CA LEU A 97 6.88 8.54 26.89
C LEU A 97 7.92 9.03 27.89
N GLY A 98 9.13 9.39 27.45
CA GLY A 98 10.16 9.95 28.30
C GLY A 98 10.99 8.92 29.03
N PHE A 99 11.07 7.68 28.58
CA PHE A 99 11.94 6.64 29.14
C PHE A 99 13.41 7.08 29.07
N SER A 100 14.22 6.57 29.96
CA SER A 100 15.68 6.81 29.94
C SER A 100 16.30 6.16 28.69
N LYS A 101 17.45 6.65 28.25
CA LYS A 101 18.13 6.13 27.05
C LYS A 101 18.44 4.64 27.16
N SER A 102 18.81 4.16 28.35
CA SER A 102 19.09 2.73 28.61
C SER A 102 17.81 1.88 28.52
N GLU A 103 16.70 2.37 29.10
CA GLU A 103 15.40 1.67 29.00
C GLU A 103 14.87 1.61 27.57
N ILE A 104 15.01 2.69 26.80
CA ILE A 104 14.61 2.73 25.40
C ILE A 104 15.32 1.65 24.60
N GLU A 105 16.65 1.55 24.74
CA GLU A 105 17.46 0.58 24.01
C GLU A 105 17.14 -0.85 24.45
N LEU A 106 17.02 -1.09 25.78
CA LEU A 106 16.70 -2.40 26.33
C LEU A 106 15.32 -2.88 25.87
N ASN A 107 14.28 -2.07 26.07
CA ASN A 107 12.91 -2.42 25.68
C ASN A 107 12.78 -2.66 24.17
N ALA A 108 13.49 -1.88 23.35
CA ALA A 108 13.50 -2.08 21.90
C ALA A 108 14.14 -3.43 21.51
N ILE A 109 15.27 -3.78 22.11
CA ILE A 109 15.97 -5.04 21.86
C ILE A 109 15.10 -6.22 22.32
N GLU A 110 14.56 -6.16 23.56
CA GLU A 110 13.70 -7.22 24.10
C GLU A 110 12.44 -7.44 23.26
N SER A 111 11.76 -6.36 22.85
CA SER A 111 10.57 -6.44 22.05
C SER A 111 10.83 -6.99 20.65
N LEU A 112 11.94 -6.59 20.00
CA LEU A 112 12.37 -7.14 18.71
C LEU A 112 12.79 -8.60 18.80
N SER A 113 13.47 -8.97 19.89
CA SER A 113 13.85 -10.35 20.15
C SER A 113 12.62 -11.24 20.35
N ALA A 114 11.67 -10.78 21.17
CA ALA A 114 10.45 -11.49 21.48
C ALA A 114 9.54 -11.75 20.26
N THR A 115 9.55 -10.82 19.29
CA THR A 115 8.79 -10.97 18.02
C THR A 115 9.60 -11.63 16.90
N GLY A 116 10.87 -12.00 17.15
CA GLY A 116 11.78 -12.58 16.16
C GLY A 116 12.21 -11.60 15.07
N MET A 117 12.26 -10.30 15.38
CA MET A 117 12.61 -9.23 14.43
C MET A 117 13.98 -8.58 14.72
N LEU A 118 14.75 -9.09 15.68
CA LEU A 118 16.04 -8.49 16.06
C LEU A 118 17.06 -8.49 14.91
N ASP A 119 17.13 -9.56 14.11
CA ASP A 119 18.03 -9.66 12.94
C ASP A 119 17.69 -8.60 11.87
N PHE A 120 16.46 -8.09 11.89
CA PHE A 120 15.96 -7.06 10.98
C PHE A 120 16.09 -5.64 11.56
N ALA A 121 16.67 -5.44 12.74
CA ALA A 121 16.74 -4.16 13.46
C ALA A 121 17.26 -3.01 12.57
N ASN A 122 18.26 -3.26 11.75
CA ASN A 122 18.86 -2.27 10.84
C ASN A 122 18.23 -2.23 9.44
N HIS A 123 17.19 -3.02 9.19
CA HIS A 123 16.54 -3.05 7.88
C HIS A 123 15.57 -1.88 7.72
N LYS A 124 15.39 -1.47 6.46
CA LYS A 124 14.35 -0.49 6.11
C LYS A 124 12.97 -1.12 6.29
N THR A 125 12.07 -0.41 6.95
CA THR A 125 10.69 -0.86 7.21
C THR A 125 9.89 -1.11 5.93
N MET A 126 10.23 -0.43 4.84
CA MET A 126 9.59 -0.61 3.54
C MET A 126 9.93 -1.94 2.84
N ASN A 127 11.04 -2.59 3.21
CA ASN A 127 11.50 -3.83 2.60
C ASN A 127 10.96 -5.08 3.30
N LEU A 128 10.14 -4.90 4.32
CA LEU A 128 9.56 -5.97 5.11
C LEU A 128 8.34 -6.58 4.39
N SER A 129 8.17 -7.89 4.53
CA SER A 129 6.92 -8.55 4.19
C SER A 129 5.78 -8.05 5.10
N LEU A 130 4.51 -8.27 4.71
CA LEU A 130 3.37 -7.84 5.52
C LEU A 130 3.42 -8.45 6.94
N GLY A 131 3.76 -9.74 7.06
CA GLY A 131 3.92 -10.40 8.36
C GLY A 131 5.06 -9.83 9.20
N GLN A 132 6.21 -9.52 8.59
CA GLN A 132 7.31 -8.85 9.28
C GLN A 132 6.91 -7.44 9.72
N THR A 133 6.19 -6.70 8.87
CA THR A 133 5.67 -5.36 9.21
C THR A 133 4.75 -5.43 10.44
N GLN A 134 3.89 -6.46 10.52
CA GLN A 134 3.01 -6.70 11.67
C GLN A 134 3.81 -6.95 12.95
N LYS A 135 4.82 -7.82 12.88
CA LYS A 135 5.71 -8.12 13.99
C LYS A 135 6.46 -6.86 14.49
N VAL A 136 6.93 -6.01 13.58
CA VAL A 136 7.56 -4.72 13.92
C VAL A 136 6.56 -3.74 14.55
N ALA A 137 5.35 -3.62 14.02
CA ALA A 137 4.31 -2.78 14.62
C ALA A 137 4.00 -3.23 16.06
N LEU A 138 3.91 -4.54 16.29
CA LEU A 138 3.73 -5.11 17.62
C LEU A 138 4.95 -4.80 18.52
N SER A 139 6.19 -5.01 18.05
CA SER A 139 7.41 -4.69 18.79
C SER A 139 7.42 -3.24 19.27
N GLY A 140 7.01 -2.30 18.40
CA GLY A 140 6.98 -0.89 18.73
C GLY A 140 5.93 -0.51 19.79
N ILE A 141 4.85 -1.27 19.92
CA ILE A 141 3.88 -1.10 21.01
C ILE A 141 4.39 -1.78 22.29
N LEU A 142 4.93 -2.98 22.19
CA LEU A 142 5.45 -3.71 23.34
C LEU A 142 6.65 -3.02 24.00
N ALA A 143 7.48 -2.34 23.22
CA ALA A 143 8.60 -1.55 23.75
C ALA A 143 8.15 -0.43 24.71
N MET A 144 6.87 -0.02 24.63
CA MET A 144 6.26 0.95 25.55
C MET A 144 5.84 0.31 26.88
N ASP A 145 5.93 -1.02 27.02
CA ASP A 145 5.52 -1.81 28.19
C ASP A 145 4.05 -1.57 28.59
N PRO A 146 3.08 -1.88 27.71
CA PRO A 146 1.67 -1.61 27.96
C PRO A 146 1.05 -2.61 28.96
N ASP A 147 0.23 -2.09 29.88
CA ASP A 147 -0.60 -2.91 30.80
C ASP A 147 -1.83 -3.49 30.13
N ILE A 148 -2.35 -2.77 29.12
CA ILE A 148 -3.52 -3.15 28.34
C ILE A 148 -3.11 -3.16 26.84
N LEU A 149 -3.31 -4.31 26.18
CA LEU A 149 -3.01 -4.48 24.76
C LEU A 149 -4.30 -4.68 23.98
N ILE A 150 -4.59 -3.78 23.07
CA ILE A 150 -5.74 -3.86 22.15
C ILE A 150 -5.22 -4.31 20.78
N LEU A 151 -5.80 -5.37 20.23
CA LEU A 151 -5.50 -5.94 18.93
C LEU A 151 -6.71 -5.75 18.01
N ASP A 152 -6.66 -4.82 17.05
CA ASP A 152 -7.78 -4.58 16.12
C ASP A 152 -7.55 -5.35 14.81
N GLU A 153 -8.12 -6.56 14.71
CA GLU A 153 -7.98 -7.50 13.58
C GLU A 153 -6.52 -7.72 13.15
N ALA A 154 -5.61 -7.63 14.09
CA ALA A 154 -4.16 -7.56 13.86
C ALA A 154 -3.60 -8.78 13.09
N PHE A 155 -4.24 -9.96 13.13
CA PHE A 155 -3.72 -11.20 12.55
C PHE A 155 -4.49 -11.67 11.33
N SER A 156 -5.49 -10.93 10.88
CA SER A 156 -6.37 -11.31 9.77
C SER A 156 -5.67 -11.49 8.41
N MET A 157 -4.51 -10.82 8.24
CA MET A 157 -3.73 -10.86 6.98
C MET A 157 -2.49 -11.75 7.07
N LEU A 158 -2.29 -12.46 8.19
CA LEU A 158 -1.14 -13.34 8.38
C LEU A 158 -1.39 -14.73 7.81
N GLU A 159 -0.32 -15.37 7.33
CA GLU A 159 -0.33 -16.79 7.01
C GLU A 159 -0.61 -17.64 8.27
N PRO A 160 -1.20 -18.84 8.12
CA PRO A 160 -1.54 -19.70 9.25
C PRO A 160 -0.37 -19.91 10.21
N LYS A 161 0.83 -20.24 9.72
CA LYS A 161 2.02 -20.45 10.56
C LYS A 161 2.42 -19.21 11.34
N SER A 162 2.49 -18.05 10.66
CA SER A 162 2.84 -16.77 11.31
C SER A 162 1.76 -16.33 12.29
N ARG A 163 0.50 -16.63 12.00
CA ARG A 163 -0.63 -16.36 12.88
C ARG A 163 -0.56 -17.20 14.15
N ASP A 164 -0.28 -18.49 14.05
CA ASP A 164 -0.11 -19.38 15.20
C ASP A 164 1.04 -18.93 16.11
N GLU A 165 2.18 -18.51 15.52
CA GLU A 165 3.32 -17.93 16.26
C GLU A 165 2.90 -16.67 17.02
N MET A 166 2.11 -15.79 16.38
CA MET A 166 1.65 -14.54 17.01
C MET A 166 0.63 -14.81 18.12
N TYR A 167 -0.28 -15.76 17.94
CA TYR A 167 -1.20 -16.16 19.01
C TYR A 167 -0.47 -16.72 20.23
N ALA A 168 0.48 -17.64 20.01
CA ALA A 168 1.28 -18.18 21.10
C ALA A 168 2.07 -17.08 21.85
N PHE A 169 2.55 -16.09 21.11
CA PHE A 169 3.23 -14.96 21.68
C PHE A 169 2.29 -14.07 22.55
N ILE A 170 1.09 -13.76 22.07
CA ILE A 170 0.08 -13.00 22.84
C ILE A 170 -0.34 -13.78 24.10
N ASP A 171 -0.53 -15.08 24.00
CA ASP A 171 -0.81 -15.93 25.17
C ASP A 171 0.31 -15.80 26.22
N SER A 172 1.59 -15.76 25.77
CA SER A 172 2.72 -15.59 26.68
C SER A 172 2.73 -14.23 27.39
N ILE A 173 2.30 -13.16 26.71
CA ILE A 173 2.20 -11.81 27.27
C ILE A 173 1.04 -11.74 28.26
N ASN A 174 -0.12 -12.31 27.91
CA ASN A 174 -1.27 -12.35 28.79
C ASN A 174 -0.97 -13.13 30.07
N ASN A 175 -0.24 -14.25 29.98
CA ASN A 175 0.22 -15.03 31.13
C ASN A 175 1.17 -14.26 32.05
N LYS A 176 1.83 -13.19 31.56
CA LYS A 176 2.62 -12.26 32.38
C LYS A 176 1.78 -11.18 33.06
N GLY A 177 0.46 -11.17 32.86
CA GLY A 177 -0.48 -10.28 33.53
C GLY A 177 -1.01 -9.12 32.65
N VAL A 178 -0.56 -8.98 31.40
CA VAL A 178 -1.08 -7.95 30.49
C VAL A 178 -2.54 -8.26 30.14
N THR A 179 -3.40 -7.26 30.22
CA THR A 179 -4.82 -7.36 29.84
C THR A 179 -4.93 -7.28 28.31
N VAL A 180 -5.59 -8.25 27.68
CA VAL A 180 -5.74 -8.30 26.21
C VAL A 180 -7.18 -8.11 25.80
N LEU A 181 -7.46 -7.12 24.95
CA LEU A 181 -8.70 -6.95 24.22
C LEU A 181 -8.44 -7.24 22.73
N HIS A 182 -8.89 -8.38 22.25
CA HIS A 182 -8.67 -8.82 20.88
C HIS A 182 -9.94 -8.69 20.04
N ILE A 183 -9.94 -7.76 19.08
CA ILE A 183 -11.01 -7.64 18.10
C ILE A 183 -10.73 -8.64 16.98
N SER A 184 -11.61 -9.60 16.81
CA SER A 184 -11.46 -10.62 15.78
C SER A 184 -12.81 -11.15 15.30
N HIS A 185 -12.82 -11.64 14.08
CA HIS A 185 -13.90 -12.46 13.52
C HIS A 185 -13.48 -13.93 13.38
N ASP A 186 -12.30 -14.30 13.91
CA ASP A 186 -11.72 -15.64 13.84
C ASP A 186 -12.12 -16.46 15.07
N LEU A 187 -12.59 -17.71 14.84
CA LEU A 187 -12.89 -18.65 15.90
C LEU A 187 -11.65 -19.05 16.71
N GLU A 188 -10.47 -19.02 16.10
CA GLU A 188 -9.22 -19.33 16.80
C GLU A 188 -8.95 -18.33 17.93
N ALA A 189 -9.22 -17.02 17.70
CA ALA A 189 -9.14 -16.02 18.75
C ALA A 189 -10.12 -16.31 19.89
N VAL A 190 -11.34 -16.72 19.56
CA VAL A 190 -12.37 -17.09 20.55
C VAL A 190 -11.94 -18.29 21.38
N CYS A 191 -11.35 -19.32 20.78
CA CYS A 191 -10.87 -20.52 21.50
C CYS A 191 -9.77 -20.20 22.53
N ARG A 192 -9.02 -19.12 22.36
CA ARG A 192 -7.92 -18.71 23.25
C ARG A 192 -8.38 -17.76 24.35
N ALA A 193 -9.47 -17.07 24.13
CA ALA A 193 -9.98 -16.08 25.06
C ALA A 193 -10.67 -16.76 26.26
N ARG A 194 -10.71 -16.04 27.39
CA ARG A 194 -11.54 -16.40 28.54
C ARG A 194 -12.97 -15.90 28.34
N ASP A 195 -13.11 -14.63 27.97
CA ASP A 195 -14.39 -13.94 27.87
C ASP A 195 -14.63 -13.48 26.42
N VAL A 196 -15.87 -13.54 25.95
CA VAL A 196 -16.26 -13.13 24.60
C VAL A 196 -17.43 -12.15 24.67
N ILE A 197 -17.30 -11.04 23.95
CA ILE A 197 -18.33 -10.04 23.77
C ILE A 197 -18.69 -10.01 22.29
N PHE A 198 -19.95 -10.30 21.94
CA PHE A 198 -20.39 -10.34 20.55
C PHE A 198 -21.19 -9.09 20.19
N MET A 199 -20.64 -8.28 19.26
CA MET A 199 -21.29 -7.05 18.79
C MET A 199 -22.04 -7.26 17.48
N ARG A 200 -23.22 -6.62 17.41
CA ARG A 200 -24.02 -6.53 16.20
C ARG A 200 -24.69 -5.17 16.10
N ASP A 201 -24.62 -4.55 14.92
CA ASP A 201 -25.27 -3.26 14.61
C ASP A 201 -25.04 -2.18 15.69
N GLY A 202 -23.81 -2.06 16.16
CA GLY A 202 -23.38 -1.09 17.17
C GLY A 202 -23.74 -1.44 18.61
N LYS A 203 -24.30 -2.61 18.90
CA LYS A 203 -24.75 -3.05 20.24
C LYS A 203 -24.09 -4.36 20.64
N ILE A 204 -23.95 -4.59 21.94
CA ILE A 204 -23.64 -5.93 22.46
C ILE A 204 -24.89 -6.77 22.32
N SER A 205 -24.81 -7.86 21.59
CA SER A 205 -25.90 -8.81 21.38
C SER A 205 -25.77 -10.05 22.25
N TRP A 206 -24.55 -10.34 22.72
CA TRP A 206 -24.26 -11.44 23.62
C TRP A 206 -22.91 -11.21 24.35
N SER A 207 -22.77 -11.70 25.58
CA SER A 207 -21.52 -11.74 26.33
C SER A 207 -21.50 -12.92 27.27
N GLY A 208 -20.33 -13.57 27.43
CA GLY A 208 -20.17 -14.74 28.28
C GLY A 208 -18.76 -15.34 28.12
N THR A 209 -18.59 -16.58 28.57
CA THR A 209 -17.32 -17.29 28.42
C THR A 209 -17.12 -17.82 26.99
N SER A 210 -15.87 -18.09 26.61
CA SER A 210 -15.57 -18.67 25.30
C SER A 210 -16.18 -20.07 25.13
N GLU A 211 -16.26 -20.86 26.21
CA GLU A 211 -16.90 -22.19 26.23
C GLU A 211 -18.38 -22.10 25.90
N GLU A 212 -19.12 -21.17 26.54
CA GLU A 212 -20.52 -20.91 26.26
C GLU A 212 -20.74 -20.44 24.81
N PHE A 213 -19.87 -19.58 24.30
CA PHE A 213 -19.95 -19.09 22.91
C PHE A 213 -19.78 -20.24 21.92
N LEU A 214 -18.78 -21.10 22.12
CA LEU A 214 -18.46 -22.23 21.25
C LEU A 214 -19.50 -23.34 21.31
N ALA A 215 -20.22 -23.48 22.44
CA ALA A 215 -21.34 -24.42 22.58
C ALA A 215 -22.57 -23.99 21.76
N ASP A 216 -22.76 -22.68 21.52
CA ASP A 216 -23.90 -22.18 20.73
C ASP A 216 -23.54 -22.17 19.22
N LYS A 217 -23.98 -23.23 18.52
CA LYS A 217 -23.78 -23.35 17.07
C LYS A 217 -24.28 -22.14 16.28
N LYS A 218 -25.32 -21.44 16.71
CA LYS A 218 -25.86 -20.27 16.03
C LYS A 218 -24.94 -19.05 16.16
N LEU A 219 -24.29 -18.88 17.31
CA LEU A 219 -23.29 -17.83 17.52
C LEU A 219 -22.03 -18.10 16.68
N VAL A 220 -21.56 -19.35 16.69
CA VAL A 220 -20.42 -19.78 15.86
C VAL A 220 -20.70 -19.58 14.39
N GLU A 221 -21.85 -19.96 13.86
CA GLU A 221 -22.25 -19.71 12.48
C GLU A 221 -22.37 -18.22 12.14
N LYS A 222 -22.85 -17.40 13.08
CA LYS A 222 -22.94 -15.95 12.89
C LYS A 222 -21.57 -15.28 12.78
N LEU A 223 -20.55 -15.80 13.47
CA LEU A 223 -19.18 -15.29 13.44
C LEU A 223 -18.41 -15.83 12.24
N ALA A 224 -18.29 -17.14 12.12
CA ALA A 224 -17.49 -17.81 11.11
C ALA A 224 -18.15 -17.89 9.72
N GLY A 225 -19.46 -17.61 9.63
CA GLY A 225 -20.25 -17.86 8.44
C GLY A 225 -20.56 -19.34 8.22
N LYS A 226 -21.25 -19.65 7.14
CA LYS A 226 -21.50 -21.04 6.73
C LYS A 226 -20.21 -21.66 6.19
N LYS A 227 -19.94 -22.90 6.56
CA LYS A 227 -18.85 -23.67 5.94
C LYS A 227 -19.06 -23.76 4.44
N LEU A 228 -18.01 -23.46 3.68
CA LEU A 228 -18.05 -23.63 2.23
C LEU A 228 -18.22 -25.12 1.89
N PRO A 229 -19.12 -25.47 0.95
CA PRO A 229 -19.26 -26.84 0.52
C PRO A 229 -18.01 -27.27 -0.24
N VAL A 230 -17.44 -28.41 0.12
CA VAL A 230 -16.34 -29.00 -0.63
C VAL A 230 -16.86 -29.45 -1.99
N ASN A 231 -16.17 -29.06 -3.07
CA ASN A 231 -16.53 -29.51 -4.40
C ASN A 231 -16.13 -30.98 -4.57
N SER A 232 -17.11 -31.89 -4.48
CA SER A 232 -16.92 -33.32 -4.63
C SER A 232 -16.83 -33.80 -6.09
N ARG A 233 -17.03 -32.90 -7.08
CA ARG A 233 -16.96 -33.24 -8.49
C ARG A 233 -15.48 -33.44 -8.89
N LYS A 234 -15.16 -34.64 -9.39
CA LYS A 234 -13.87 -34.86 -10.09
C LYS A 234 -13.88 -34.01 -11.34
N TRP A 235 -13.09 -32.94 -11.33
CA TRP A 235 -12.93 -32.10 -12.50
C TRP A 235 -12.09 -32.84 -13.56
N SER A 236 -12.54 -32.83 -14.82
CA SER A 236 -11.79 -33.36 -15.96
C SER A 236 -11.59 -32.27 -17.01
N ALA A 237 -10.41 -32.23 -17.59
CA ALA A 237 -10.07 -31.35 -18.70
C ALA A 237 -10.58 -31.87 -20.06
N GLU A 238 -11.00 -33.14 -20.12
CA GLU A 238 -11.42 -33.78 -21.39
C GLU A 238 -12.60 -33.02 -22.03
N GLY A 239 -12.44 -32.63 -23.29
CA GLY A 239 -13.46 -31.97 -24.07
C GLY A 239 -13.70 -30.50 -23.73
N LYS A 240 -12.90 -29.87 -22.84
CA LYS A 240 -13.04 -28.45 -22.50
C LYS A 240 -12.12 -27.58 -23.35
N GLU A 241 -12.68 -26.43 -23.79
CA GLU A 241 -11.98 -25.39 -24.55
C GLU A 241 -10.96 -24.67 -23.66
N ILE A 242 -9.70 -24.56 -24.12
CA ILE A 242 -8.67 -23.75 -23.45
C ILE A 242 -8.88 -22.30 -23.86
N VAL A 243 -9.01 -21.40 -22.88
CA VAL A 243 -9.22 -19.96 -23.10
C VAL A 243 -7.98 -19.13 -22.78
N LEU A 244 -7.08 -19.65 -21.95
CA LEU A 244 -5.78 -19.04 -21.64
C LEU A 244 -4.72 -20.12 -21.50
N SER A 245 -3.56 -19.86 -22.07
CA SER A 245 -2.38 -20.73 -22.00
C SER A 245 -1.16 -19.91 -21.64
N ALA A 246 -0.54 -20.23 -20.52
CA ALA A 246 0.74 -19.69 -20.09
C ALA A 246 1.84 -20.72 -20.34
N ARG A 247 2.98 -20.31 -20.92
CA ARG A 247 4.08 -21.20 -21.28
C ARG A 247 5.43 -20.60 -20.86
N ASN A 248 6.17 -21.36 -20.07
CA ASN A 248 7.54 -21.07 -19.64
C ASN A 248 7.72 -19.66 -19.11
N ILE A 249 6.79 -19.21 -18.24
CA ILE A 249 6.81 -17.86 -17.68
C ILE A 249 7.91 -17.76 -16.63
N ASP A 250 8.89 -16.88 -16.90
CA ASP A 250 9.91 -16.46 -15.94
C ASP A 250 9.76 -14.98 -15.60
N PHE A 251 9.99 -14.67 -14.34
CA PHE A 251 9.98 -13.28 -13.88
C PHE A 251 10.86 -13.04 -12.66
N SER A 252 11.57 -11.91 -12.64
CA SER A 252 12.43 -11.48 -11.54
C SER A 252 12.28 -9.99 -11.28
N TYR A 253 12.09 -9.59 -10.03
CA TYR A 253 12.18 -8.17 -9.64
C TYR A 253 13.62 -7.67 -9.64
N LYS A 254 14.58 -8.53 -9.28
CA LYS A 254 16.04 -8.25 -9.26
C LYS A 254 16.74 -9.28 -10.12
N LYS A 255 17.75 -8.88 -10.90
CA LYS A 255 18.46 -9.73 -11.87
C LYS A 255 18.96 -11.09 -11.35
N ASN A 256 19.18 -11.21 -10.03
CA ASN A 256 19.74 -12.45 -9.43
C ASN A 256 18.77 -13.14 -8.43
N ALA A 257 17.49 -12.73 -8.39
CA ALA A 257 16.49 -13.31 -7.51
C ALA A 257 15.21 -13.61 -8.30
N PRO A 258 15.15 -14.73 -9.03
CA PRO A 258 13.97 -15.11 -9.79
C PRO A 258 12.81 -15.42 -8.83
N LEU A 259 11.65 -14.81 -9.11
CA LEU A 259 10.42 -15.03 -8.35
C LEU A 259 9.56 -16.14 -8.98
N LEU A 260 9.43 -16.10 -10.30
CA LEU A 260 8.71 -17.11 -11.06
C LEU A 260 9.70 -17.81 -11.98
N LYS A 261 9.65 -19.15 -12.05
CA LYS A 261 10.52 -19.97 -12.89
C LYS A 261 9.70 -21.01 -13.64
N ASN A 262 9.79 -20.99 -14.96
CA ASN A 262 9.23 -21.99 -15.87
C ASN A 262 7.77 -22.36 -15.58
N ILE A 263 6.93 -21.36 -15.33
CA ILE A 263 5.51 -21.55 -15.01
C ILE A 263 4.73 -21.84 -16.29
N SER A 264 4.06 -23.00 -16.34
CA SER A 264 3.24 -23.40 -17.48
C SER A 264 1.93 -24.03 -17.04
N PHE A 265 0.79 -23.52 -17.53
CA PHE A 265 -0.54 -24.09 -17.27
C PHE A 265 -1.58 -23.57 -18.27
N ASP A 266 -2.73 -24.20 -18.27
CA ASP A 266 -3.90 -23.83 -19.07
C ASP A 266 -5.10 -23.49 -18.19
N LEU A 267 -5.94 -22.54 -18.61
CA LEU A 267 -7.26 -22.29 -18.05
C LEU A 267 -8.34 -22.69 -19.05
N TYR A 268 -9.40 -23.28 -18.53
CA TYR A 268 -10.46 -23.86 -19.32
C TYR A 268 -11.75 -23.06 -19.15
N LYS A 269 -12.52 -22.95 -20.23
CA LYS A 269 -13.78 -22.21 -20.27
C LYS A 269 -14.77 -22.70 -19.19
N GLY A 270 -15.37 -21.74 -18.49
CA GLY A 270 -16.38 -22.04 -17.46
C GLY A 270 -15.82 -22.74 -16.23
N SER A 271 -14.50 -22.70 -15.98
CA SER A 271 -13.88 -23.28 -14.78
C SER A 271 -13.62 -22.27 -13.68
N LEU A 272 -13.82 -22.68 -12.43
CA LEU A 272 -13.39 -21.98 -11.24
C LEU A 272 -12.07 -22.58 -10.75
N THR A 273 -10.96 -21.88 -10.93
CA THR A 273 -9.61 -22.35 -10.60
C THR A 273 -9.03 -21.58 -9.43
N ALA A 274 -8.52 -22.27 -8.41
CA ALA A 274 -7.81 -21.66 -7.29
C ALA A 274 -6.30 -21.68 -7.53
N LEU A 275 -5.62 -20.56 -7.31
CA LEU A 275 -4.16 -20.42 -7.30
C LEU A 275 -3.68 -20.34 -5.84
N ILE A 276 -3.02 -21.39 -5.37
CA ILE A 276 -2.53 -21.47 -3.99
C ILE A 276 -1.00 -21.40 -3.93
N GLY A 277 -0.47 -21.03 -2.78
CA GLY A 277 0.97 -21.00 -2.49
C GLY A 277 1.25 -20.07 -1.31
N PRO A 278 2.46 -20.13 -0.71
CA PRO A 278 2.86 -19.27 0.40
C PRO A 278 2.88 -17.80 -0.02
N SER A 279 2.82 -16.88 0.98
CA SER A 279 2.96 -15.45 0.69
C SER A 279 4.34 -15.15 0.12
N GLY A 280 4.38 -14.20 -0.84
CA GLY A 280 5.62 -13.85 -1.52
C GLY A 280 6.06 -14.83 -2.62
N CYS A 281 5.38 -15.97 -2.84
CA CYS A 281 5.73 -16.90 -3.93
C CYS A 281 5.40 -16.37 -5.33
N GLY A 282 4.76 -15.21 -5.45
CA GLY A 282 4.50 -14.57 -6.74
C GLY A 282 3.07 -14.71 -7.28
N LYS A 283 2.06 -15.10 -6.48
CA LYS A 283 0.65 -15.21 -6.92
C LYS A 283 0.14 -13.94 -7.58
N SER A 284 0.19 -12.82 -6.88
CA SER A 284 -0.25 -11.51 -7.41
C SER A 284 0.56 -11.08 -8.64
N THR A 285 1.87 -11.36 -8.64
CA THR A 285 2.75 -11.08 -9.78
C THR A 285 2.36 -11.90 -11.01
N LEU A 286 2.04 -13.17 -10.81
CA LEU A 286 1.56 -14.03 -11.90
C LEU A 286 0.23 -13.52 -12.45
N LEU A 287 -0.73 -13.15 -11.59
CA LEU A 287 -2.01 -12.57 -12.02
C LEU A 287 -1.82 -11.23 -12.79
N GLU A 288 -0.89 -10.37 -12.37
CA GLU A 288 -0.51 -9.17 -13.13
C GLU A 288 0.08 -9.50 -14.50
N ILE A 289 0.90 -10.54 -14.61
CA ILE A 289 1.48 -10.99 -15.87
C ILE A 289 0.39 -11.55 -16.78
N LEU A 290 -0.52 -12.40 -16.25
CA LEU A 290 -1.63 -12.98 -17.00
C LEU A 290 -2.62 -11.93 -17.50
N SER A 291 -2.81 -10.84 -16.78
CA SER A 291 -3.67 -9.70 -17.20
C SER A 291 -2.96 -8.72 -18.14
N GLY A 292 -1.67 -8.89 -18.36
CA GLY A 292 -0.85 -7.98 -19.16
C GLY A 292 -0.53 -6.64 -18.50
N LEU A 293 -0.72 -6.52 -17.18
CA LEU A 293 -0.31 -5.35 -16.38
C LEU A 293 1.19 -5.36 -16.07
N ARG A 294 1.84 -6.50 -16.27
CA ARG A 294 3.29 -6.69 -16.11
C ARG A 294 3.81 -7.57 -17.24
N SER A 295 5.01 -7.27 -17.75
CA SER A 295 5.67 -8.11 -18.74
C SER A 295 6.46 -9.21 -18.03
N ALA A 296 6.36 -10.46 -18.52
CA ALA A 296 7.29 -11.51 -18.13
C ALA A 296 8.69 -11.23 -18.70
N ASP A 297 9.74 -11.72 -18.03
CA ASP A 297 11.12 -11.69 -18.55
C ASP A 297 11.28 -12.70 -19.69
N PHE A 298 10.64 -13.86 -19.55
CA PHE A 298 10.63 -14.94 -20.53
C PHE A 298 9.24 -15.59 -20.59
N GLY A 299 8.97 -16.32 -21.69
CA GLY A 299 7.74 -17.07 -21.87
C GLY A 299 6.68 -16.33 -22.69
N LYS A 300 5.55 -17.00 -22.90
CA LYS A 300 4.42 -16.51 -23.71
C LYS A 300 3.09 -16.76 -23.04
N ILE A 301 2.16 -15.83 -23.23
CA ILE A 301 0.76 -15.97 -22.82
C ILE A 301 -0.09 -15.85 -24.06
N CYS A 302 -0.92 -16.86 -24.29
CA CYS A 302 -1.91 -16.90 -25.35
C CYS A 302 -3.29 -16.95 -24.73
N CYS A 303 -4.23 -16.14 -25.21
CA CYS A 303 -5.58 -16.08 -24.67
C CYS A 303 -6.62 -15.66 -25.75
N VAL A 304 -7.84 -16.13 -25.60
CA VAL A 304 -8.97 -15.74 -26.47
C VAL A 304 -9.26 -14.25 -26.31
N GLU A 305 -9.37 -13.79 -25.08
CA GLU A 305 -9.55 -12.40 -24.69
C GLU A 305 -8.62 -12.06 -23.55
N ARG A 306 -8.22 -10.77 -23.45
CA ARG A 306 -7.37 -10.32 -22.33
C ARG A 306 -8.08 -10.50 -21.00
N PRO A 307 -7.48 -11.21 -20.04
CA PRO A 307 -8.05 -11.34 -18.70
C PRO A 307 -8.19 -10.02 -17.99
N VAL A 308 -9.25 -9.87 -17.21
CA VAL A 308 -9.51 -8.72 -16.36
C VAL A 308 -9.14 -9.06 -14.92
N LEU A 309 -8.30 -8.24 -14.27
CA LEU A 309 -7.81 -8.46 -12.91
C LEU A 309 -8.52 -7.58 -11.90
N ALA A 310 -9.18 -8.19 -10.91
CA ALA A 310 -9.60 -7.56 -9.67
C ALA A 310 -8.46 -7.63 -8.65
N GLN A 311 -7.94 -6.47 -8.25
CA GLN A 311 -6.80 -6.38 -7.33
C GLN A 311 -7.22 -6.64 -5.88
N GLN A 312 -6.27 -7.06 -5.04
CA GLN A 312 -6.48 -7.34 -3.61
C GLN A 312 -7.00 -6.11 -2.84
N ASN A 313 -6.44 -4.93 -3.11
CA ASN A 313 -6.83 -3.70 -2.43
C ASN A 313 -8.03 -3.03 -3.11
N SER A 314 -9.21 -3.18 -2.51
CA SER A 314 -10.45 -2.58 -3.00
C SER A 314 -10.49 -1.06 -2.86
N ASP A 315 -9.83 -0.48 -1.87
CA ASP A 315 -9.80 0.99 -1.71
C ASP A 315 -9.09 1.68 -2.88
N SER A 316 -8.02 1.08 -3.39
CA SER A 316 -7.32 1.58 -4.58
C SER A 316 -8.04 1.25 -5.91
N ALA A 317 -9.01 0.33 -5.86
CA ALA A 317 -9.80 -0.06 -7.04
C ALA A 317 -10.98 0.87 -7.31
N LEU A 318 -11.43 1.62 -6.30
CA LEU A 318 -12.56 2.55 -6.38
C LEU A 318 -12.04 3.98 -6.52
N PHE A 319 -12.45 4.68 -7.57
CA PHE A 319 -11.96 6.04 -7.87
C PHE A 319 -13.05 7.03 -8.27
N GLU A 320 -14.27 6.59 -8.50
CA GLU A 320 -15.41 7.48 -8.72
C GLU A 320 -16.10 7.83 -7.38
N ASN A 321 -16.78 8.99 -7.34
CA ASN A 321 -17.42 9.46 -6.12
C ASN A 321 -18.61 8.61 -5.69
N PHE A 322 -19.41 8.12 -6.66
CA PHE A 322 -20.60 7.34 -6.41
C PHE A 322 -20.46 5.91 -6.89
N ALA A 323 -21.09 4.98 -6.17
CA ALA A 323 -20.99 3.55 -6.42
C ALA A 323 -21.43 3.17 -7.85
N ALA A 324 -22.55 3.70 -8.33
CA ALA A 324 -23.00 3.40 -9.70
C ALA A 324 -22.06 3.97 -10.77
N ASP A 325 -21.45 5.13 -10.54
CA ASP A 325 -20.50 5.73 -11.48
C ASP A 325 -19.22 4.92 -11.58
N ASP A 326 -18.75 4.39 -10.45
CA ASP A 326 -17.55 3.54 -10.43
C ASP A 326 -17.77 2.24 -11.23
N VAL A 327 -18.92 1.60 -11.06
CA VAL A 327 -19.27 0.40 -11.84
C VAL A 327 -19.46 0.75 -13.33
N ALA A 328 -20.04 1.91 -13.62
CA ALA A 328 -20.29 2.38 -15.00
C ALA A 328 -19.01 2.75 -15.76
N PHE A 329 -17.90 3.03 -15.07
CA PHE A 329 -16.67 3.56 -15.67
C PHE A 329 -16.11 2.65 -16.78
N GLY A 330 -15.99 1.36 -16.51
CA GLY A 330 -15.47 0.40 -17.49
C GLY A 330 -16.34 0.28 -18.73
N PRO A 331 -17.64 0.00 -18.60
CA PRO A 331 -18.59 -0.02 -19.73
C PRO A 331 -18.64 1.29 -20.54
N ARG A 332 -18.58 2.46 -19.87
CA ARG A 332 -18.48 3.77 -20.57
C ARG A 332 -17.25 3.84 -21.48
N ASN A 333 -16.10 3.33 -21.03
CA ASN A 333 -14.88 3.27 -21.85
C ASN A 333 -14.98 2.27 -23.01
N LYS A 334 -15.85 1.25 -22.89
CA LYS A 334 -16.21 0.35 -24.00
C LYS A 334 -17.22 0.97 -24.97
N GLY A 335 -17.78 2.16 -24.67
CA GLY A 335 -18.72 2.88 -25.51
C GLY A 335 -20.20 2.56 -25.23
N ILE A 336 -20.51 1.92 -24.10
CA ILE A 336 -21.88 1.64 -23.67
C ILE A 336 -22.44 2.87 -22.95
N HIS A 337 -23.61 3.35 -23.35
CA HIS A 337 -24.24 4.56 -22.81
C HIS A 337 -25.76 4.40 -22.64
N GLY A 338 -26.39 5.33 -21.93
CA GLY A 338 -27.85 5.45 -21.81
C GLY A 338 -28.49 4.31 -21.01
N LYS A 339 -29.64 3.80 -21.49
CA LYS A 339 -30.42 2.76 -20.79
C LYS A 339 -29.66 1.45 -20.64
N ALA A 340 -28.94 1.02 -21.68
CA ALA A 340 -28.14 -0.20 -21.66
C ALA A 340 -27.06 -0.16 -20.57
N LEU A 341 -26.40 1.00 -20.38
CA LEU A 341 -25.43 1.19 -19.31
C LEU A 341 -26.08 1.06 -17.93
N LYS A 342 -27.24 1.71 -17.73
CA LYS A 342 -27.96 1.67 -16.45
C LYS A 342 -28.38 0.24 -16.07
N GLU A 343 -28.90 -0.53 -17.03
CA GLU A 343 -29.30 -1.93 -16.83
C GLU A 343 -28.08 -2.81 -16.51
N LEU A 344 -26.97 -2.63 -17.23
CA LEU A 344 -25.75 -3.38 -17.00
C LEU A 344 -25.20 -3.11 -15.58
N VAL A 345 -25.13 -1.84 -15.17
CA VAL A 345 -24.69 -1.44 -13.83
C VAL A 345 -25.61 -2.03 -12.74
N LYS A 346 -26.94 -1.91 -12.94
CA LYS A 346 -27.92 -2.47 -12.01
C LYS A 346 -27.74 -3.98 -11.84
N ASN A 347 -27.61 -4.71 -12.94
CA ASN A 347 -27.44 -6.16 -12.93
C ASN A 347 -26.13 -6.56 -12.25
N SER A 348 -25.01 -5.90 -12.59
CA SER A 348 -23.69 -6.21 -12.02
C SER A 348 -23.63 -5.90 -10.50
N MET A 349 -24.24 -4.81 -10.05
CA MET A 349 -24.34 -4.50 -8.63
C MET A 349 -25.18 -5.54 -7.87
N ASN A 350 -26.33 -5.91 -8.41
CA ASN A 350 -27.23 -6.91 -7.81
C ASN A 350 -26.58 -8.30 -7.75
N GLN A 351 -25.87 -8.73 -8.78
CA GLN A 351 -25.08 -9.99 -8.79
C GLN A 351 -24.03 -10.01 -7.66
N CYS A 352 -23.45 -8.85 -7.35
CA CYS A 352 -22.51 -8.72 -6.25
C CYS A 352 -23.18 -8.48 -4.88
N ASN A 353 -24.48 -8.75 -4.74
CA ASN A 353 -25.25 -8.50 -3.54
C ASN A 353 -25.20 -7.03 -3.05
N LEU A 354 -25.18 -6.08 -3.98
CA LEU A 354 -25.32 -4.65 -3.76
C LEU A 354 -26.61 -4.17 -4.43
N ASP A 355 -27.68 -4.06 -3.66
CA ASP A 355 -28.96 -3.55 -4.16
C ASP A 355 -28.77 -2.17 -4.80
N PHE A 356 -29.05 -2.09 -6.11
CA PHE A 356 -28.83 -0.87 -6.88
C PHE A 356 -29.56 0.34 -6.31
N GLU A 357 -30.84 0.19 -5.94
CA GLU A 357 -31.66 1.31 -5.45
C GLU A 357 -31.11 1.88 -4.11
N LYS A 358 -30.48 1.04 -3.32
CA LYS A 358 -29.89 1.43 -2.03
C LYS A 358 -28.49 1.99 -2.14
N TYR A 359 -27.67 1.47 -3.06
CA TYR A 359 -26.23 1.76 -3.09
C TYR A 359 -25.80 2.67 -4.25
N ALA A 360 -26.59 2.82 -5.32
CA ALA A 360 -26.17 3.54 -6.54
C ALA A 360 -25.63 4.96 -6.26
N ASN A 361 -26.30 5.71 -5.40
CA ASN A 361 -25.97 7.09 -5.05
C ASN A 361 -25.12 7.21 -3.78
N ARG A 362 -24.65 6.09 -3.20
CA ARG A 362 -23.74 6.15 -2.07
C ARG A 362 -22.34 6.50 -2.50
N GLN A 363 -21.71 7.33 -1.71
CA GLN A 363 -20.30 7.68 -1.88
C GLN A 363 -19.43 6.44 -1.65
N THR A 364 -18.50 6.17 -2.58
CA THR A 364 -17.65 4.97 -2.54
C THR A 364 -16.82 4.86 -1.27
N PHE A 365 -16.34 6.00 -0.74
CA PHE A 365 -15.53 6.05 0.48
C PHE A 365 -16.35 5.88 1.79
N CYS A 366 -17.67 6.05 1.75
CA CYS A 366 -18.57 5.81 2.90
C CYS A 366 -19.01 4.34 3.02
N LEU A 367 -18.63 3.48 2.08
CA LEU A 367 -18.93 2.06 2.12
C LEU A 367 -18.02 1.33 3.11
N SER A 368 -18.56 0.28 3.76
CA SER A 368 -17.76 -0.64 4.57
C SER A 368 -16.77 -1.42 3.70
N GLY A 369 -15.70 -1.96 4.29
CA GLY A 369 -14.67 -2.71 3.55
C GLY A 369 -15.23 -3.86 2.71
N GLY A 370 -16.21 -4.60 3.24
CA GLY A 370 -16.90 -5.66 2.49
C GLY A 370 -17.77 -5.13 1.34
N GLU A 371 -18.47 -3.99 1.53
CA GLU A 371 -19.25 -3.34 0.47
C GLU A 371 -18.34 -2.79 -0.63
N LYS A 372 -17.21 -2.17 -0.28
CA LYS A 372 -16.20 -1.70 -1.25
C LYS A 372 -15.64 -2.85 -2.07
N LYS A 373 -15.33 -3.99 -1.44
CA LYS A 373 -14.84 -5.16 -2.15
C LYS A 373 -15.85 -5.69 -3.16
N ARG A 374 -17.11 -5.81 -2.76
CA ARG A 374 -18.19 -6.22 -3.67
C ARG A 374 -18.42 -5.20 -4.79
N LEU A 375 -18.28 -3.91 -4.51
CA LEU A 375 -18.40 -2.86 -5.53
C LEU A 375 -17.26 -2.91 -6.54
N ALA A 376 -16.02 -3.08 -6.08
CA ALA A 376 -14.87 -3.26 -6.97
C ALA A 376 -15.05 -4.47 -7.91
N VAL A 377 -15.57 -5.57 -7.36
CA VAL A 377 -15.92 -6.76 -8.15
C VAL A 377 -17.07 -6.48 -9.15
N ALA A 378 -18.11 -5.74 -8.73
CA ALA A 378 -19.20 -5.35 -9.62
C ALA A 378 -18.69 -4.52 -10.82
N GLY A 379 -17.72 -3.63 -10.61
CA GLY A 379 -17.05 -2.89 -11.69
C GLY A 379 -16.26 -3.76 -12.67
N ILE A 380 -15.76 -4.91 -12.21
CA ILE A 380 -15.11 -5.92 -13.08
C ILE A 380 -16.14 -6.78 -13.81
N VAL A 381 -17.19 -7.23 -13.11
CA VAL A 381 -18.28 -8.00 -13.71
C VAL A 381 -18.98 -7.20 -14.81
N ALA A 382 -19.18 -5.90 -14.60
CA ALA A 382 -19.75 -4.98 -15.59
C ALA A 382 -18.93 -4.87 -16.90
N LEU A 383 -17.66 -5.26 -16.90
CA LEU A 383 -16.85 -5.34 -18.12
C LEU A 383 -17.25 -6.50 -19.04
N ASP A 384 -18.01 -7.46 -18.53
CA ASP A 384 -18.48 -8.66 -19.22
C ASP A 384 -17.34 -9.44 -19.92
N ALA A 385 -16.21 -9.56 -19.24
CA ALA A 385 -15.03 -10.28 -19.73
C ALA A 385 -15.22 -11.80 -19.59
N ASP A 386 -14.65 -12.58 -20.52
CA ASP A 386 -14.73 -14.05 -20.49
C ASP A 386 -13.75 -14.67 -19.51
N ILE A 387 -12.65 -13.97 -19.19
CA ILE A 387 -11.63 -14.43 -18.26
C ILE A 387 -11.46 -13.41 -17.14
N ILE A 388 -11.74 -13.81 -15.90
CA ILE A 388 -11.69 -12.94 -14.72
C ILE A 388 -10.68 -13.50 -13.74
N LEU A 389 -9.74 -12.65 -13.33
CA LEU A 389 -8.71 -12.98 -12.34
C LEU A 389 -9.01 -12.21 -11.04
N PHE A 390 -8.95 -12.89 -9.90
CA PHE A 390 -9.14 -12.28 -8.59
C PHE A 390 -7.90 -12.49 -7.72
N ASP A 391 -7.37 -11.41 -7.17
CA ASP A 391 -6.25 -11.47 -6.24
C ASP A 391 -6.75 -11.36 -4.81
N GLU A 392 -6.76 -12.48 -4.07
CA GLU A 392 -7.25 -12.63 -2.72
C GLU A 392 -8.62 -11.96 -2.47
N PRO A 393 -9.68 -12.35 -3.20
CA PRO A 393 -10.97 -11.65 -3.17
C PRO A 393 -11.67 -11.68 -1.83
N THR A 394 -11.34 -12.62 -0.96
CA THR A 394 -11.98 -12.87 0.33
C THR A 394 -11.15 -12.40 1.53
N ALA A 395 -9.91 -11.93 1.32
CA ALA A 395 -9.05 -11.47 2.41
C ALA A 395 -9.71 -10.37 3.24
N ALA A 396 -9.61 -10.44 4.57
CA ALA A 396 -10.19 -9.52 5.54
C ALA A 396 -11.74 -9.37 5.47
N LEU A 397 -12.45 -10.34 4.90
CA LEU A 397 -13.90 -10.41 4.94
C LEU A 397 -14.38 -11.27 6.10
N ASP A 398 -15.52 -10.88 6.71
CA ASP A 398 -16.24 -11.75 7.63
C ASP A 398 -16.82 -12.96 6.90
N GLY A 399 -17.18 -14.03 7.65
CA GLY A 399 -17.62 -15.31 7.08
C GLY A 399 -18.82 -15.21 6.13
N ASP A 400 -19.77 -14.32 6.41
CA ASP A 400 -20.94 -14.08 5.54
C ASP A 400 -20.56 -13.42 4.22
N SER A 401 -19.73 -12.37 4.29
CA SER A 401 -19.26 -11.64 3.12
C SER A 401 -18.36 -12.52 2.24
N ARG A 402 -17.53 -13.36 2.88
CA ARG A 402 -16.70 -14.36 2.24
C ARG A 402 -17.53 -15.38 1.46
N GLY A 403 -18.55 -15.97 2.10
CA GLY A 403 -19.46 -16.91 1.43
C GLY A 403 -20.10 -16.31 0.18
N LYS A 404 -20.62 -15.08 0.27
CA LYS A 404 -21.24 -14.37 -0.87
C LYS A 404 -20.28 -14.14 -2.03
N VAL A 405 -19.02 -13.83 -1.76
CA VAL A 405 -18.01 -13.65 -2.83
C VAL A 405 -17.67 -14.99 -3.48
N MET A 406 -17.54 -16.06 -2.70
CA MET A 406 -17.31 -17.41 -3.23
C MET A 406 -18.48 -17.91 -4.09
N ASP A 407 -19.71 -17.73 -3.62
CA ASP A 407 -20.93 -18.10 -4.37
C ASP A 407 -21.01 -17.32 -5.69
N MET A 408 -20.75 -16.01 -5.66
CA MET A 408 -20.70 -15.17 -6.87
C MET A 408 -19.68 -15.67 -7.89
N MET A 409 -18.45 -16.02 -7.44
CA MET A 409 -17.42 -16.57 -8.38
C MET A 409 -17.89 -17.88 -9.01
N LYS A 410 -18.58 -18.71 -8.24
CA LYS A 410 -19.16 -19.96 -8.74
C LYS A 410 -20.29 -19.72 -9.74
N GLU A 411 -21.13 -18.73 -9.50
CA GLU A 411 -22.20 -18.30 -10.42
C GLU A 411 -21.61 -17.78 -11.74
N LEU A 412 -20.55 -16.97 -11.69
CA LEU A 412 -19.85 -16.50 -12.88
C LEU A 412 -19.28 -17.67 -13.71
N ALA A 413 -18.70 -18.67 -13.03
CA ALA A 413 -18.20 -19.87 -13.72
C ALA A 413 -19.36 -20.69 -14.32
N ALA A 414 -20.50 -20.80 -13.63
CA ALA A 414 -21.69 -21.47 -14.15
C ALA A 414 -22.30 -20.75 -15.37
N GLN A 415 -22.13 -19.43 -15.48
CA GLN A 415 -22.52 -18.62 -16.65
C GLN A 415 -21.54 -18.75 -17.82
N GLY A 416 -20.51 -19.60 -17.71
CA GLY A 416 -19.51 -19.85 -18.75
C GLY A 416 -18.28 -18.95 -18.68
N LYS A 417 -18.18 -18.05 -17.70
CA LYS A 417 -16.96 -17.24 -17.48
C LYS A 417 -15.86 -18.10 -16.87
N THR A 418 -14.62 -17.84 -17.21
CA THR A 418 -13.47 -18.51 -16.63
C THR A 418 -12.92 -17.71 -15.49
N VAL A 419 -12.86 -18.29 -14.30
CA VAL A 419 -12.44 -17.61 -13.07
C VAL A 419 -11.19 -18.24 -12.51
N LEU A 420 -10.14 -17.41 -12.30
CA LEU A 420 -8.94 -17.77 -11.55
C LEU A 420 -8.83 -16.86 -10.34
N PHE A 421 -8.74 -17.42 -9.14
CA PHE A 421 -8.57 -16.62 -7.92
C PHE A 421 -7.39 -17.12 -7.09
N SER A 422 -6.62 -16.18 -6.52
CA SER A 422 -5.58 -16.50 -5.55
C SER A 422 -6.16 -16.63 -4.14
N THR A 423 -5.67 -17.59 -3.38
CA THR A 423 -6.02 -17.76 -1.97
C THR A 423 -4.90 -18.47 -1.20
N HIS A 424 -4.85 -18.25 0.11
CA HIS A 424 -4.03 -19.02 1.06
C HIS A 424 -4.89 -19.94 1.96
N GLN A 425 -6.23 -19.92 1.79
CA GLN A 425 -7.17 -20.67 2.60
C GLN A 425 -7.52 -22.01 1.93
N ARG A 426 -7.37 -23.11 2.70
CA ARG A 426 -7.56 -24.48 2.17
C ARG A 426 -9.00 -24.79 1.81
N ASP A 427 -9.95 -24.28 2.56
CA ASP A 427 -11.39 -24.49 2.33
C ASP A 427 -11.88 -23.77 1.07
N GLU A 428 -11.33 -22.58 0.75
CA GLU A 428 -11.60 -21.89 -0.52
C GLU A 428 -11.02 -22.65 -1.72
N ALA A 429 -9.81 -23.19 -1.55
CA ALA A 429 -9.21 -24.04 -2.59
C ALA A 429 -10.04 -25.31 -2.83
N ALA A 430 -10.60 -25.91 -1.76
CA ALA A 430 -11.47 -27.08 -1.85
C ALA A 430 -12.85 -26.78 -2.49
N PHE A 431 -13.26 -25.53 -2.52
CA PHE A 431 -14.49 -25.06 -3.18
C PHE A 431 -14.33 -24.95 -4.70
N ALA A 432 -13.12 -24.74 -5.20
CA ALA A 432 -12.81 -24.61 -6.62
C ALA A 432 -12.94 -25.93 -7.38
N ASP A 433 -13.13 -25.85 -8.70
CA ASP A 433 -13.12 -27.03 -9.58
C ASP A 433 -11.70 -27.59 -9.74
N ARG A 434 -10.71 -26.70 -9.76
CA ARG A 434 -9.30 -27.02 -9.97
C ARG A 434 -8.40 -26.19 -9.08
N VAL A 435 -7.25 -26.76 -8.68
CA VAL A 435 -6.25 -26.07 -7.87
C VAL A 435 -4.90 -26.07 -8.60
N ILE A 436 -4.28 -24.90 -8.70
CA ILE A 436 -2.90 -24.71 -9.18
C ILE A 436 -2.07 -24.30 -7.96
N ASN A 437 -1.01 -25.07 -7.65
CA ASN A 437 -0.13 -24.78 -6.52
C ASN A 437 1.15 -24.10 -7.00
N LEU A 438 1.40 -22.87 -6.58
CA LEU A 438 2.60 -22.07 -6.88
C LEU A 438 3.65 -22.28 -5.77
N SER A 439 4.09 -23.51 -5.51
CA SER A 439 5.17 -23.78 -4.56
C SER A 439 6.54 -23.57 -5.21
N ALA A 440 7.58 -23.27 -4.40
CA ALA A 440 8.91 -22.86 -4.87
C ALA A 440 9.67 -23.91 -5.72
N GLU A 441 9.19 -25.14 -5.79
CA GLU A 441 9.79 -26.22 -6.56
C GLU A 441 8.78 -26.77 -7.58
N ASN A 442 8.84 -26.20 -8.80
CA ASN A 442 8.21 -26.74 -10.01
C ASN A 442 6.68 -26.80 -10.05
N ILE A 443 6.08 -25.86 -10.78
CA ILE A 443 4.75 -26.10 -11.32
C ILE A 443 4.92 -26.94 -12.59
N PHE A 444 4.97 -28.26 -12.40
CA PHE A 444 4.65 -29.17 -13.49
C PHE A 444 3.13 -29.32 -13.48
N ALA A 445 2.46 -28.73 -14.45
CA ALA A 445 1.19 -29.26 -14.87
C ALA A 445 1.48 -30.69 -15.39
N SER A 446 1.13 -31.71 -14.60
CA SER A 446 1.20 -33.10 -14.99
C SER A 446 0.25 -33.49 -16.13
N GLU A 447 -0.42 -32.51 -16.72
CA GLU A 447 -1.28 -32.66 -17.87
C GLU A 447 -0.49 -32.41 -19.15
N LYS A 448 -0.64 -33.32 -20.13
CA LYS A 448 -0.13 -33.13 -21.49
C LYS A 448 -0.63 -31.77 -22.00
N LEU A 449 0.28 -30.78 -22.01
CA LEU A 449 0.00 -29.44 -22.49
C LEU A 449 -0.40 -29.53 -23.95
N SER A 450 -1.67 -29.24 -24.25
CA SER A 450 -2.16 -29.21 -25.63
C SER A 450 -1.56 -28.01 -26.36
N SER A 451 -1.18 -28.21 -27.62
CA SER A 451 -0.81 -27.09 -28.51
C SER A 451 -2.07 -26.28 -28.81
N SER A 452 -2.32 -25.20 -28.08
CA SER A 452 -3.43 -24.31 -28.37
C SER A 452 -3.04 -23.32 -29.49
N GLU A 453 -3.89 -23.18 -30.52
CA GLU A 453 -3.76 -22.16 -31.58
C GLU A 453 -4.21 -20.77 -31.11
N LEU A 454 -4.19 -20.49 -29.80
CA LEU A 454 -4.64 -19.23 -29.25
C LEU A 454 -3.70 -18.07 -29.65
N PRO A 455 -4.26 -16.86 -29.93
CA PRO A 455 -3.45 -15.69 -30.25
C PRO A 455 -2.61 -15.24 -29.06
N GLU A 456 -1.38 -14.80 -29.33
CA GLU A 456 -0.50 -14.24 -28.31
C GLU A 456 -1.06 -12.90 -27.78
N MET A 457 -1.02 -12.71 -26.48
CA MET A 457 -1.55 -11.52 -25.82
C MET A 457 -0.74 -10.28 -26.20
N LYS A 458 -1.37 -9.27 -26.80
CA LYS A 458 -0.73 -7.99 -27.16
C LYS A 458 -0.41 -7.17 -25.91
N ARG A 459 0.75 -6.51 -25.90
CA ARG A 459 1.14 -5.58 -24.82
C ARG A 459 0.19 -4.37 -24.75
N ILE A 460 -0.03 -3.85 -23.53
CA ILE A 460 -0.79 -2.62 -23.31
C ILE A 460 0.12 -1.42 -23.66
N PRO A 461 -0.26 -0.51 -24.56
CA PRO A 461 0.59 0.63 -24.94
C PRO A 461 0.98 1.53 -23.76
N ALA A 462 0.09 1.68 -22.77
CA ALA A 462 0.32 2.50 -21.57
C ALA A 462 1.15 1.79 -20.48
N LEU A 463 1.56 0.53 -20.67
CA LEU A 463 2.37 -0.22 -19.71
C LEU A 463 3.71 0.47 -19.43
N SER A 464 4.28 1.16 -20.42
CA SER A 464 5.52 1.92 -20.27
C SER A 464 5.43 3.05 -19.22
N VAL A 465 4.24 3.60 -18.99
CA VAL A 465 4.02 4.62 -17.94
C VAL A 465 4.03 3.95 -16.56
N LEU A 466 3.34 2.82 -16.44
CA LEU A 466 3.31 2.03 -15.21
C LEU A 466 4.72 1.52 -14.84
N GLU A 467 5.47 0.99 -15.80
CA GLU A 467 6.85 0.55 -15.61
C GLU A 467 7.79 1.69 -15.17
N ARG A 468 7.56 2.92 -15.64
CA ARG A 468 8.30 4.10 -15.19
C ARG A 468 7.97 4.46 -13.75
N ILE A 469 6.70 4.47 -13.36
CA ILE A 469 6.27 4.74 -11.99
C ILE A 469 6.87 3.69 -11.05
N GLN A 470 6.80 2.42 -11.41
CA GLN A 470 7.38 1.33 -10.61
C GLN A 470 8.90 1.39 -10.51
N LYS A 471 9.60 1.80 -11.58
CA LYS A 471 11.06 2.01 -11.52
C LYS A 471 11.46 3.12 -10.55
N PHE A 472 10.65 4.16 -10.39
CA PHE A 472 10.88 5.20 -9.38
C PHE A 472 10.81 4.63 -7.95
N SER A 473 9.91 3.66 -7.70
CA SER A 473 9.76 3.02 -6.38
C SER A 473 10.85 1.98 -6.08
N PHE A 474 11.51 1.39 -7.09
CA PHE A 474 12.42 0.25 -6.94
C PHE A 474 13.91 0.53 -7.23
N GLU A 475 14.37 1.77 -7.42
CA GLU A 475 15.81 2.05 -7.61
C GLU A 475 16.62 1.93 -6.30
N GLU A 476 16.61 0.75 -5.66
CA GLU A 476 17.33 0.48 -4.41
C GLU A 476 18.80 0.03 -4.55
N ASN A 477 19.29 -0.28 -5.73
CA ASN A 477 20.66 -0.74 -5.91
C ASN A 477 21.59 0.42 -6.37
N LYS A 478 21.74 1.42 -5.51
CA LYS A 478 22.78 2.44 -5.70
C LYS A 478 24.13 1.86 -5.24
N LYS A 479 25.00 1.51 -6.17
CA LYS A 479 26.41 1.25 -5.87
C LYS A 479 27.10 2.58 -5.54
N THR A 480 27.02 3.00 -4.31
CA THR A 480 27.75 4.16 -3.81
C THR A 480 29.25 3.85 -3.80
N SER A 481 30.09 4.84 -4.12
CA SER A 481 31.54 4.69 -4.01
C SER A 481 31.94 4.49 -2.53
N ARG A 482 32.84 3.54 -2.25
CA ARG A 482 33.39 3.27 -0.91
C ARG A 482 33.91 4.52 -0.20
N LEU A 483 34.37 5.52 -0.95
CA LEU A 483 34.85 6.80 -0.39
C LEU A 483 33.70 7.60 0.22
N PHE A 484 32.53 7.64 -0.44
CA PHE A 484 31.37 8.38 0.04
C PHE A 484 30.61 7.67 1.16
N GLU A 485 30.73 6.36 1.27
CA GLU A 485 30.12 5.61 2.40
C GLU A 485 30.75 5.99 3.75
N LYS A 486 32.04 6.32 3.78
CA LYS A 486 32.77 6.67 5.00
C LYS A 486 32.54 8.11 5.48
N ILE A 487 31.99 9.00 4.64
CA ILE A 487 31.78 10.40 5.00
C ILE A 487 30.54 10.51 5.91
N PRO A 488 30.64 11.18 7.09
CA PRO A 488 29.50 11.43 7.94
C PRO A 488 28.34 12.13 7.20
N PRO A 489 27.08 11.75 7.42
CA PRO A 489 25.92 12.34 6.74
C PRO A 489 25.83 13.87 6.85
N VAL A 490 26.14 14.43 8.03
CA VAL A 490 26.16 15.89 8.24
C VAL A 490 27.17 16.59 7.32
N LEU A 491 28.38 16.01 7.19
CA LEU A 491 29.43 16.61 6.35
C LEU A 491 29.04 16.55 4.86
N LYS A 492 28.36 15.46 4.43
CA LYS A 492 27.81 15.39 3.06
C LYS A 492 26.80 16.50 2.79
N CYS A 493 25.87 16.73 3.72
CA CYS A 493 24.87 17.79 3.62
C CYS A 493 25.49 19.17 3.60
N LEU A 494 26.46 19.45 4.50
CA LEU A 494 27.15 20.74 4.56
C LEU A 494 27.97 21.00 3.28
N LEU A 495 28.75 20.03 2.81
CA LEU A 495 29.53 20.16 1.58
C LEU A 495 28.59 20.38 0.38
N PHE A 496 27.51 19.63 0.29
CA PHE A 496 26.52 19.83 -0.79
C PHE A 496 25.93 21.23 -0.75
N LEU A 497 25.47 21.71 0.41
CA LEU A 497 24.90 23.07 0.56
C LEU A 497 25.92 24.14 0.21
N ALA A 498 27.17 24.01 0.70
CA ALA A 498 28.24 24.96 0.41
C ALA A 498 28.59 25.02 -1.08
N PHE A 499 28.80 23.88 -1.72
CA PHE A 499 29.10 23.83 -3.17
C PHE A 499 27.92 24.27 -4.03
N PHE A 500 26.70 23.86 -3.68
CA PHE A 500 25.49 24.24 -4.40
C PHE A 500 25.25 25.76 -4.32
N SER A 501 25.32 26.34 -3.12
CA SER A 501 25.17 27.79 -2.92
C SER A 501 26.27 28.57 -3.64
N SER A 502 27.55 28.12 -3.55
CA SER A 502 28.65 28.74 -4.22
C SER A 502 28.49 28.72 -5.76
N ALA A 503 28.02 27.57 -6.32
CA ALA A 503 27.77 27.43 -7.75
C ALA A 503 26.71 28.41 -8.27
N LEU A 504 25.70 28.75 -7.44
CA LEU A 504 24.63 29.71 -7.79
C LEU A 504 25.09 31.16 -7.71
N ILE A 505 25.99 31.50 -6.78
CA ILE A 505 26.44 32.89 -6.51
C ILE A 505 27.58 33.32 -7.42
N VAL A 506 28.42 32.40 -7.88
CA VAL A 506 29.63 32.70 -8.70
C VAL A 506 29.26 33.48 -9.97
N ARG A 507 29.90 34.63 -10.19
CA ARG A 507 29.64 35.53 -11.33
C ARG A 507 30.62 35.39 -12.52
N PRO A 508 31.95 35.20 -12.30
CA PRO A 508 32.89 35.09 -13.39
C PRO A 508 32.65 33.86 -14.28
N PHE A 509 32.71 34.02 -15.60
CA PHE A 509 32.44 32.92 -16.54
C PHE A 509 33.41 31.75 -16.37
N VAL A 510 34.72 32.04 -16.22
CA VAL A 510 35.74 31.01 -16.01
C VAL A 510 35.45 30.20 -14.72
N ALA A 511 35.06 30.87 -13.66
CA ALA A 511 34.73 30.21 -12.41
C ALA A 511 33.47 29.34 -12.53
N CYS A 512 32.46 29.75 -13.32
CA CYS A 512 31.31 28.88 -13.64
C CYS A 512 31.74 27.58 -14.34
N GLY A 513 32.70 27.66 -15.27
CA GLY A 513 33.27 26.50 -15.95
C GLY A 513 34.04 25.57 -14.98
N ILE A 514 34.84 26.13 -14.08
CA ILE A 514 35.57 25.35 -13.05
C ILE A 514 34.54 24.62 -12.13
N PHE A 515 33.54 25.33 -11.64
CA PHE A 515 32.49 24.72 -10.79
C PHE A 515 31.73 23.63 -11.52
N PHE A 516 31.47 23.80 -12.81
CA PHE A 516 30.83 22.77 -13.62
C PHE A 516 31.69 21.51 -13.73
N CYS A 517 33.01 21.65 -14.00
CA CYS A 517 33.93 20.53 -14.00
C CYS A 517 34.00 19.83 -12.64
N VAL A 518 34.03 20.60 -11.53
CA VAL A 518 33.99 20.06 -10.17
C VAL A 518 32.68 19.30 -9.91
N GLY A 519 31.55 19.82 -10.38
CA GLY A 519 30.25 19.14 -10.30
C GLY A 519 30.24 17.80 -11.03
N ILE A 520 30.79 17.71 -12.22
CA ILE A 520 30.92 16.45 -12.98
C ILE A 520 31.82 15.47 -12.22
N VAL A 521 32.99 15.90 -11.75
CA VAL A 521 33.92 15.07 -10.97
C VAL A 521 33.25 14.56 -9.69
N TYR A 522 32.52 15.43 -8.97
CA TYR A 522 31.78 15.05 -7.80
C TYR A 522 30.72 13.96 -8.11
N ALA A 523 29.92 14.13 -9.18
CA ALA A 523 28.91 13.15 -9.60
C ALA A 523 29.54 11.79 -9.96
N LEU A 524 30.68 11.80 -10.67
CA LEU A 524 31.38 10.56 -11.03
C LEU A 524 32.02 9.88 -9.83
N LEU A 525 32.65 10.63 -8.92
CA LEU A 525 33.24 10.11 -7.68
C LEU A 525 32.18 9.56 -6.72
N SER A 526 30.96 10.10 -6.75
CA SER A 526 29.84 9.56 -5.96
C SER A 526 29.39 8.16 -6.43
N GLY A 527 29.84 7.71 -7.61
CA GLY A 527 29.46 6.46 -8.24
C GLY A 527 28.30 6.59 -9.23
N TYR A 528 27.86 7.82 -9.55
CA TYR A 528 26.77 8.01 -10.51
C TYR A 528 27.21 7.60 -11.93
N PRO A 529 26.42 6.75 -12.65
CA PRO A 529 26.85 6.27 -13.96
C PRO A 529 26.99 7.39 -14.98
N ALA A 530 28.17 7.53 -15.61
CA ALA A 530 28.48 8.59 -16.58
C ALA A 530 27.43 8.68 -17.71
N LYS A 531 26.97 7.52 -18.23
CA LYS A 531 25.94 7.48 -19.29
C LYS A 531 24.60 8.07 -18.82
N LYS A 532 24.20 7.82 -17.56
CA LYS A 532 22.98 8.42 -17.00
C LYS A 532 23.15 9.92 -16.75
N LEU A 533 24.33 10.35 -16.27
CA LEU A 533 24.66 11.77 -16.05
C LEU A 533 24.54 12.55 -17.35
N PHE A 534 25.20 12.11 -18.40
CA PHE A 534 25.17 12.75 -19.72
C PHE A 534 23.74 12.78 -20.32
N SER A 535 22.99 11.68 -20.17
CA SER A 535 21.59 11.65 -20.59
C SER A 535 20.70 12.63 -19.82
N SER A 536 20.96 12.86 -18.52
CA SER A 536 20.21 13.81 -17.69
C SER A 536 20.52 15.25 -18.09
N MET A 537 21.80 15.55 -18.36
CA MET A 537 22.25 16.85 -18.88
C MET A 537 21.55 17.18 -20.20
N ILE A 538 21.61 16.28 -21.20
CA ILE A 538 20.96 16.51 -22.50
C ILE A 538 19.46 16.76 -22.38
N LYS A 539 18.77 16.08 -21.48
CA LYS A 539 17.31 16.23 -21.32
C LYS A 539 16.89 17.60 -20.79
N ILE A 540 17.72 18.27 -20.00
CA ILE A 540 17.42 19.59 -19.46
C ILE A 540 17.77 20.73 -20.42
N VAL A 541 18.68 20.50 -21.38
CA VAL A 541 19.14 21.50 -22.37
C VAL A 541 17.99 22.19 -23.11
N PRO A 542 16.95 21.49 -23.64
CA PRO A 542 15.84 22.16 -24.34
C PRO A 542 15.09 23.16 -23.45
N LEU A 543 14.90 22.83 -22.18
CA LEU A 543 14.27 23.71 -21.20
C LEU A 543 15.16 24.93 -20.92
N LEU A 544 16.46 24.74 -20.77
CA LEU A 544 17.43 25.83 -20.57
C LEU A 544 17.51 26.74 -21.77
N LEU A 545 17.50 26.18 -23.00
CA LEU A 545 17.47 26.98 -24.23
C LEU A 545 16.19 27.81 -24.32
N PHE A 546 15.04 27.29 -23.90
CA PHE A 546 13.80 28.06 -23.80
C PHE A 546 13.95 29.26 -22.86
N PHE A 547 14.51 29.06 -21.66
CA PHE A 547 14.76 30.16 -20.74
C PHE A 547 15.80 31.16 -21.27
N CYS A 548 16.84 30.69 -21.97
CA CYS A 548 17.80 31.56 -22.63
C CYS A 548 17.14 32.43 -23.72
N LEU A 549 16.25 31.84 -24.54
CA LEU A 549 15.48 32.60 -25.54
C LEU A 549 14.59 33.65 -24.85
N PHE A 550 13.92 33.27 -23.76
CA PHE A 550 13.08 34.18 -22.97
C PHE A 550 13.93 35.35 -22.42
N GLN A 551 15.11 35.06 -21.89
CA GLN A 551 16.04 36.07 -21.39
C GLN A 551 16.53 36.99 -22.51
N MET A 552 16.79 36.48 -23.71
CA MET A 552 17.19 37.29 -24.88
C MET A 552 16.08 38.28 -25.29
N ILE A 553 14.81 37.91 -25.11
CA ILE A 553 13.68 38.78 -25.45
C ILE A 553 13.50 39.88 -24.38
N PHE A 554 13.48 39.51 -23.11
CA PHE A 554 13.06 40.39 -22.02
C PHE A 554 14.20 41.13 -21.30
N ALA A 555 15.44 40.65 -21.39
CA ALA A 555 16.55 41.37 -20.76
C ALA A 555 16.90 42.65 -21.52
N PRO A 556 17.09 43.80 -20.83
CA PRO A 556 17.52 45.02 -21.45
C PRO A 556 18.96 44.88 -21.99
N ALA A 557 19.21 45.47 -23.16
CA ALA A 557 20.60 45.59 -23.69
C ALA A 557 21.34 46.72 -22.96
N LEU A 558 22.64 46.55 -22.72
CA LEU A 558 23.46 47.61 -22.16
C LEU A 558 23.62 48.77 -23.21
N PRO A 559 23.71 50.04 -22.78
CA PRO A 559 23.64 51.19 -23.68
C PRO A 559 24.65 51.24 -24.81
N ASP A 560 25.88 50.72 -24.61
CA ASP A 560 27.01 50.86 -25.55
C ASP A 560 27.49 49.50 -26.16
N GLU A 561 26.62 48.48 -26.18
CA GLU A 561 27.03 47.15 -26.71
C GLU A 561 26.75 46.97 -28.21
N ILE A 562 27.66 46.25 -28.87
CA ILE A 562 27.49 45.82 -30.26
C ILE A 562 26.25 44.92 -30.35
N ARG A 563 25.29 45.29 -31.17
CA ARG A 563 24.10 44.49 -31.42
C ARG A 563 24.30 43.63 -32.67
N TYR A 564 24.40 42.33 -32.51
CA TYR A 564 24.55 41.39 -33.65
C TYR A 564 23.26 41.21 -34.43
N CYS A 565 22.12 41.35 -33.74
CA CYS A 565 20.79 41.26 -34.34
C CYS A 565 19.84 42.18 -33.56
N ASP A 566 19.11 43.04 -34.26
CA ASP A 566 18.16 43.96 -33.65
C ASP A 566 16.80 43.81 -34.34
N PHE A 567 15.95 42.92 -33.81
CA PHE A 567 14.55 42.79 -34.17
C PHE A 567 13.67 43.48 -33.12
N ARG A 568 12.53 44.02 -33.53
CA ARG A 568 11.62 44.76 -32.68
C ARG A 568 11.35 44.15 -31.28
N PHE A 569 11.47 42.83 -31.11
CA PHE A 569 11.25 42.10 -29.86
C PHE A 569 12.47 41.27 -29.42
N PHE A 570 13.58 41.31 -30.15
CA PHE A 570 14.68 40.38 -29.91
C PHE A 570 16.00 41.06 -30.26
N THR A 571 16.83 41.25 -29.26
CA THR A 571 18.19 41.83 -29.46
C THR A 571 19.23 40.83 -28.99
N VAL A 572 20.22 40.53 -29.83
CA VAL A 572 21.37 39.69 -29.51
C VAL A 572 22.59 40.55 -29.27
N THR A 573 23.08 40.51 -28.04
CA THR A 573 24.33 41.20 -27.64
C THR A 573 25.30 40.21 -27.01
N PRO A 574 26.63 40.48 -27.04
CA PRO A 574 27.65 39.60 -26.44
C PRO A 574 27.40 39.34 -24.96
N SER A 575 26.92 40.33 -24.19
CA SER A 575 26.61 40.19 -22.78
C SER A 575 25.46 39.23 -22.53
N LYS A 576 24.39 39.28 -23.36
CA LYS A 576 23.24 38.36 -23.27
C LYS A 576 23.67 36.91 -23.58
N ILE A 577 24.49 36.71 -24.63
CA ILE A 577 25.02 35.38 -24.95
C ILE A 577 25.88 34.85 -23.81
N LEU A 578 26.76 35.67 -23.24
CA LEU A 578 27.61 35.28 -22.12
C LEU A 578 26.78 34.95 -20.87
N ASN A 579 25.72 35.73 -20.60
CA ASN A 579 24.81 35.45 -19.48
C ASN A 579 24.00 34.16 -19.67
N CYS A 580 23.52 33.89 -20.88
CA CYS A 580 22.87 32.61 -21.21
C CYS A 580 23.84 31.43 -20.98
N LEU A 581 25.10 31.56 -21.41
CA LEU A 581 26.12 30.52 -21.23
C LEU A 581 26.46 30.30 -19.74
N LYS A 582 26.51 31.39 -18.93
CA LYS A 582 26.68 31.31 -17.46
C LYS A 582 25.52 30.59 -16.80
N VAL A 583 24.27 30.91 -17.17
CA VAL A 583 23.08 30.28 -16.64
C VAL A 583 23.07 28.79 -16.97
N LEU A 584 23.40 28.42 -18.21
CA LEU A 584 23.53 27.04 -18.65
C LEU A 584 24.57 26.28 -17.81
N LEU A 585 25.79 26.80 -17.70
CA LEU A 585 26.86 26.16 -16.90
C LEU A 585 26.49 26.01 -15.42
N ARG A 586 25.85 27.03 -14.80
CA ARG A 586 25.42 26.97 -13.41
C ARG A 586 24.33 25.93 -13.19
N THR A 587 23.35 25.88 -14.07
CA THR A 587 22.24 24.95 -13.94
C THR A 587 22.69 23.50 -14.16
N GLU A 588 23.59 23.28 -15.14
CA GLU A 588 24.19 21.97 -15.35
C GLU A 588 25.12 21.55 -14.19
N CYS A 589 25.86 22.48 -13.59
CA CYS A 589 26.63 22.25 -12.37
C CYS A 589 25.71 21.84 -11.22
N ALA A 590 24.64 22.61 -10.97
CA ALA A 590 23.63 22.30 -9.94
C ALA A 590 23.03 20.91 -10.16
N MET A 591 22.71 20.57 -11.41
CA MET A 591 22.18 19.24 -11.76
C MET A 591 23.18 18.12 -11.46
N CYS A 592 24.46 18.31 -11.79
CA CYS A 592 25.51 17.34 -11.47
C CYS A 592 25.66 17.14 -9.96
N LEU A 593 25.66 18.24 -9.19
CA LEU A 593 25.74 18.19 -7.72
C LEU A 593 24.55 17.47 -7.11
N ILE A 594 23.32 17.76 -7.56
CA ILE A 594 22.11 17.09 -7.12
C ILE A 594 22.16 15.58 -7.45
N CYS A 595 22.52 15.23 -8.68
CA CYS A 595 22.64 13.83 -9.11
C CYS A 595 23.65 13.05 -8.23
N GLY A 596 24.83 13.64 -7.98
CA GLY A 596 25.86 13.03 -7.14
C GLY A 596 25.42 12.90 -5.68
N PHE A 597 24.81 13.95 -5.12
CA PHE A 597 24.32 13.96 -3.74
C PHE A 597 23.21 12.94 -3.51
N VAL A 598 22.17 12.94 -4.36
CA VAL A 598 21.05 11.98 -4.26
C VAL A 598 21.52 10.54 -4.48
N HIS A 599 22.57 10.32 -5.28
CA HIS A 599 23.12 8.99 -5.48
C HIS A 599 23.95 8.50 -4.27
N SER A 600 24.71 9.40 -3.65
CA SER A 600 25.64 9.08 -2.56
C SER A 600 24.98 9.09 -1.16
N THR A 601 23.75 9.58 -1.07
CA THR A 601 23.07 9.79 0.23
C THR A 601 21.73 9.07 0.20
N ASP A 602 21.57 8.06 1.07
CA ASP A 602 20.31 7.37 1.27
C ASP A 602 19.36 8.23 2.11
N GLU A 603 18.06 7.94 2.05
CA GLU A 603 17.00 8.62 2.83
C GLU A 603 17.32 8.66 4.33
N ILE A 604 17.81 7.53 4.87
CA ILE A 604 18.22 7.41 6.28
C ILE A 604 19.41 8.34 6.60
N GLN A 605 20.41 8.37 5.73
CA GLN A 605 21.57 9.25 5.89
C GLN A 605 21.17 10.71 5.75
N LEU A 606 20.23 11.02 4.84
CA LEU A 606 19.71 12.37 4.66
C LEU A 606 18.98 12.85 5.91
N THR A 607 18.07 12.03 6.46
CA THR A 607 17.33 12.34 7.69
C THR A 607 18.27 12.54 8.87
N LYS A 608 19.26 11.65 9.03
CA LYS A 608 20.28 11.76 10.09
C LYS A 608 21.14 13.02 9.92
N GLY A 609 21.64 13.28 8.69
CA GLY A 609 22.43 14.47 8.40
C GLY A 609 21.66 15.76 8.65
N PHE A 610 20.39 15.81 8.32
CA PHE A 610 19.50 16.95 8.59
C PHE A 610 19.20 17.10 10.09
N SER A 611 18.96 15.98 10.79
CA SER A 611 18.77 15.98 12.23
C SER A 611 19.95 16.62 12.95
N ASP A 612 21.16 16.19 12.62
CA ASP A 612 22.37 16.67 13.24
C ASP A 612 22.63 18.14 12.86
N LEU A 613 22.30 18.55 11.62
CA LEU A 613 22.44 19.94 11.14
C LEU A 613 21.46 20.89 11.83
N ILE A 614 20.25 20.43 12.13
CA ILE A 614 19.21 21.23 12.80
C ILE A 614 19.36 21.20 14.33
N SER A 615 20.09 20.21 14.89
CA SER A 615 20.23 20.04 16.33
C SER A 615 20.70 21.30 17.07
N PRO A 616 21.60 22.17 16.55
CA PRO A 616 21.99 23.43 17.21
C PRO A 616 20.84 24.42 17.35
N LEU A 617 19.80 24.34 16.51
CA LEU A 617 18.62 25.22 16.61
C LEU A 617 17.80 24.96 17.88
N ARG A 618 18.01 23.86 18.58
CA ARG A 618 17.44 23.60 19.92
C ARG A 618 17.90 24.65 20.91
N LEU A 619 19.12 25.19 20.78
CA LEU A 619 19.64 26.28 21.63
C LEU A 619 18.81 27.56 21.44
N LEU A 620 18.19 27.76 20.27
CA LEU A 620 17.30 28.86 19.96
C LEU A 620 15.83 28.59 20.35
N ARG A 621 15.56 27.51 21.12
CA ARG A 621 14.21 27.04 21.51
C ARG A 621 13.27 26.74 20.35
N ILE A 622 13.80 26.45 19.17
CA ILE A 622 12.99 26.01 18.03
C ILE A 622 12.61 24.52 18.23
N PRO A 623 11.33 24.14 18.07
CA PRO A 623 10.90 22.77 18.31
C PRO A 623 11.32 21.84 17.15
N THR A 624 12.62 21.51 17.11
CA THR A 624 13.22 20.69 16.05
C THR A 624 12.64 19.27 15.97
N LYS A 625 12.06 18.76 17.08
CA LYS A 625 11.43 17.43 17.15
C LYS A 625 10.31 17.29 16.08
N TYR A 626 9.44 18.28 15.95
CA TYR A 626 8.34 18.24 14.97
C TYR A 626 8.84 18.29 13.53
N ILE A 627 9.89 19.08 13.26
CA ILE A 627 10.49 19.17 11.91
C ILE A 627 11.06 17.81 11.50
N LEU A 628 11.76 17.14 12.41
CA LEU A 628 12.39 15.85 12.14
C LEU A 628 11.36 14.76 11.90
N VAL A 629 10.34 14.64 12.75
CA VAL A 629 9.25 13.68 12.59
C VAL A 629 8.50 13.95 11.28
N THR A 630 8.24 15.22 10.94
CA THR A 630 7.60 15.56 9.65
C THR A 630 8.45 15.12 8.46
N MET A 631 9.77 15.29 8.51
CA MET A 631 10.65 14.81 7.45
C MET A 631 10.64 13.28 7.31
N GLU A 632 10.72 12.54 8.42
CA GLU A 632 10.65 11.08 8.42
C GLU A 632 9.34 10.59 7.81
N ILE A 633 8.24 11.25 8.17
CA ILE A 633 6.91 10.98 7.62
C ILE A 633 6.90 11.23 6.10
N ILE A 634 7.40 12.38 5.62
CA ILE A 634 7.42 12.71 4.18
C ILE A 634 8.18 11.66 3.38
N PHE A 635 9.40 11.31 3.81
CA PHE A 635 10.23 10.33 3.09
C PHE A 635 9.60 8.95 3.05
N ARG A 636 8.85 8.58 4.06
CA ARG A 636 8.15 7.32 4.11
C ARG A 636 6.85 7.30 3.31
N PHE A 637 6.07 8.40 3.39
CA PHE A 637 4.78 8.46 2.71
C PHE A 637 4.88 8.60 1.20
N LEU A 638 5.93 9.27 0.71
CA LEU A 638 6.10 9.48 -0.73
C LEU A 638 6.14 8.16 -1.53
N PRO A 639 6.93 7.13 -1.17
CA PRO A 639 6.87 5.83 -1.84
C PRO A 639 5.50 5.15 -1.73
N LEU A 640 4.85 5.22 -0.55
CA LEU A 640 3.52 4.65 -0.35
C LEU A 640 2.47 5.29 -1.26
N LEU A 641 2.53 6.61 -1.47
CA LEU A 641 1.66 7.32 -2.40
C LEU A 641 1.93 6.94 -3.86
N LEU A 642 3.19 6.68 -4.22
CA LEU A 642 3.56 6.20 -5.55
C LEU A 642 3.03 4.78 -5.82
N ASP A 643 3.10 3.89 -4.83
CA ASP A 643 2.52 2.55 -4.92
C ASP A 643 1.00 2.61 -5.10
N GLU A 644 0.35 3.51 -4.38
CA GLU A 644 -1.10 3.72 -4.48
C GLU A 644 -1.50 4.30 -5.83
N ALA A 645 -0.78 5.32 -6.30
CA ALA A 645 -0.95 5.84 -7.66
C ALA A 645 -0.77 4.74 -8.71
N SER A 646 0.21 3.86 -8.52
CA SER A 646 0.43 2.69 -9.39
C SER A 646 -0.79 1.74 -9.38
N CYS A 647 -1.37 1.46 -8.21
CA CYS A 647 -2.57 0.63 -8.10
C CYS A 647 -3.78 1.24 -8.80
N ILE A 648 -4.02 2.55 -8.61
CA ILE A 648 -5.12 3.27 -9.28
C ILE A 648 -4.93 3.24 -10.81
N VAL A 649 -3.70 3.50 -11.29
CA VAL A 649 -3.36 3.42 -12.72
C VAL A 649 -3.61 2.01 -13.29
N LYS A 650 -3.23 0.95 -12.56
CA LYS A 650 -3.50 -0.44 -12.97
C LYS A 650 -4.99 -0.70 -13.11
N THR A 651 -5.79 -0.29 -12.14
CA THR A 651 -7.25 -0.45 -12.18
C THR A 651 -7.87 0.28 -13.36
N GLN A 652 -7.43 1.51 -13.63
CA GLN A 652 -7.92 2.26 -14.80
C GLN A 652 -7.50 1.62 -16.13
N LEU A 653 -6.29 1.06 -16.22
CA LEU A 653 -5.84 0.33 -17.40
C LEU A 653 -6.71 -0.91 -17.67
N VAL A 654 -7.03 -1.67 -16.62
CA VAL A 654 -7.93 -2.83 -16.70
C VAL A 654 -9.32 -2.41 -17.16
N ARG A 655 -9.84 -1.27 -16.69
CA ARG A 655 -11.16 -0.72 -17.05
C ARG A 655 -11.15 0.14 -18.33
N GLY A 656 -10.05 0.16 -19.10
CA GLY A 656 -9.94 0.80 -20.42
C GLY A 656 -9.81 2.33 -20.40
N GLY A 657 -9.58 2.98 -19.25
CA GLY A 657 -9.56 4.44 -19.10
C GLY A 657 -8.37 5.15 -19.75
N LEU A 658 -7.18 4.58 -19.74
CA LEU A 658 -5.93 5.21 -20.25
C LEU A 658 -5.59 4.82 -21.69
N GLY A 659 -6.24 3.81 -22.24
CA GLY A 659 -5.84 3.20 -23.54
C GLY A 659 -6.26 3.97 -24.79
N LYS A 660 -7.21 4.88 -24.72
CA LYS A 660 -7.82 5.57 -25.89
C LYS A 660 -7.42 7.04 -26.03
N SER A 661 -6.66 7.62 -25.13
CA SER A 661 -6.29 9.05 -25.15
C SER A 661 -5.18 9.33 -26.16
N LYS A 662 -5.54 9.90 -27.32
CA LYS A 662 -4.59 10.43 -28.32
C LYS A 662 -4.35 11.92 -28.05
N GLY A 663 -3.05 12.34 -28.14
CA GLY A 663 -2.63 13.74 -27.98
C GLY A 663 -2.36 14.18 -26.54
N PHE A 664 -1.77 15.37 -26.40
CA PHE A 664 -1.34 15.93 -25.10
C PHE A 664 -2.54 16.22 -24.18
N PHE A 665 -3.58 16.86 -24.66
CA PHE A 665 -4.80 17.15 -23.88
C PHE A 665 -5.57 15.89 -23.49
N GLY A 666 -5.58 14.87 -24.34
CA GLY A 666 -6.20 13.58 -24.02
C GLY A 666 -5.48 12.89 -22.85
N LYS A 667 -4.14 12.96 -22.80
CA LYS A 667 -3.35 12.42 -21.68
C LYS A 667 -3.60 13.18 -20.37
N ILE A 668 -3.70 14.52 -20.41
CA ILE A 668 -4.04 15.32 -19.23
C ILE A 668 -5.43 14.94 -18.72
N ARG A 669 -6.43 14.87 -19.60
CA ARG A 669 -7.80 14.50 -19.22
C ARG A 669 -7.91 13.10 -18.64
N ALA A 670 -7.03 12.18 -19.03
CA ALA A 670 -6.95 10.82 -18.47
C ALA A 670 -6.30 10.78 -17.09
N VAL A 671 -5.46 11.76 -16.73
CA VAL A 671 -4.79 11.84 -15.43
C VAL A 671 -5.64 12.53 -14.36
N VAL A 672 -6.52 13.46 -14.73
CA VAL A 672 -7.38 14.20 -13.78
C VAL A 672 -8.18 13.27 -12.85
N PRO A 673 -8.83 12.17 -13.32
CA PRO A 673 -9.55 11.26 -12.45
C PRO A 673 -8.66 10.49 -11.44
N LEU A 674 -7.33 10.51 -11.59
CA LEU A 674 -6.40 9.91 -10.62
C LEU A 674 -6.16 10.81 -9.39
N ILE A 675 -6.31 12.12 -9.56
CA ILE A 675 -5.93 13.10 -8.53
C ILE A 675 -6.89 13.04 -7.35
N ALA A 676 -8.20 13.00 -7.59
CA ALA A 676 -9.19 13.00 -6.52
C ALA A 676 -9.08 11.78 -5.59
N PRO A 677 -9.00 10.52 -6.09
CA PRO A 677 -8.77 9.36 -5.23
C PRO A 677 -7.47 9.42 -4.45
N LEU A 678 -6.36 9.89 -5.08
CA LEU A 678 -5.09 10.05 -4.39
C LEU A 678 -5.17 11.04 -3.23
N ILE A 679 -5.86 12.18 -3.41
CA ILE A 679 -6.05 13.15 -2.33
C ILE A 679 -6.88 12.53 -1.20
N VAL A 680 -8.01 11.88 -1.51
CA VAL A 680 -8.85 11.23 -0.49
C VAL A 680 -8.09 10.16 0.28
N GLN A 681 -7.31 9.34 -0.41
CA GLN A 681 -6.50 8.31 0.23
C GLN A 681 -5.35 8.90 1.05
N SER A 682 -4.73 9.97 0.57
CA SER A 682 -3.70 10.71 1.34
C SER A 682 -4.26 11.28 2.63
N LEU A 683 -5.49 11.83 2.61
CA LEU A 683 -6.17 12.32 3.81
C LEU A 683 -6.50 11.22 4.80
N LYS A 684 -7.02 10.08 4.34
CA LYS A 684 -7.29 8.91 5.19
C LYS A 684 -6.01 8.38 5.85
N ARG A 685 -4.92 8.33 5.08
CA ARG A 685 -3.61 7.92 5.64
C ARG A 685 -3.07 8.91 6.64
N ALA A 686 -3.28 10.22 6.41
CA ALA A 686 -2.90 11.24 7.38
C ALA A 686 -3.68 11.07 8.69
N GLU A 687 -4.97 10.72 8.63
CA GLU A 687 -5.78 10.38 9.80
C GLU A 687 -5.26 9.12 10.51
N SER A 688 -5.02 8.03 9.78
CA SER A 688 -4.46 6.79 10.34
C SER A 688 -3.09 7.03 10.99
N LEU A 689 -2.24 7.86 10.37
CA LEU A 689 -0.96 8.25 10.93
C LEU A 689 -1.11 9.08 12.21
N SER A 690 -2.07 9.98 12.26
CA SER A 690 -2.38 10.75 13.47
C SER A 690 -2.73 9.81 14.63
N TYR A 691 -3.57 8.80 14.38
CA TYR A 691 -3.87 7.78 15.38
C TYR A 691 -2.62 6.98 15.79
N ALA A 692 -1.76 6.62 14.83
CA ALA A 692 -0.52 5.90 15.12
C ALA A 692 0.46 6.72 15.96
N LEU A 693 0.61 8.02 15.69
CA LEU A 693 1.43 8.94 16.46
C LEU A 693 0.91 9.08 17.89
N THR A 694 -0.40 9.30 18.04
CA THR A 694 -1.06 9.41 19.35
C THR A 694 -0.94 8.11 20.15
N ALA A 695 -1.15 6.95 19.52
CA ALA A 695 -0.97 5.63 20.13
C ALA A 695 0.47 5.35 20.58
N ARG A 696 1.46 6.05 20.01
CA ARG A 696 2.88 6.01 20.37
C ARG A 696 3.30 7.18 21.28
N GLY A 697 2.36 7.84 21.97
CA GLY A 697 2.61 8.91 22.94
C GLY A 697 3.18 10.20 22.34
N PHE A 698 3.07 10.44 21.05
CA PHE A 698 3.47 11.70 20.42
C PHE A 698 2.36 12.75 20.64
N LYS A 699 2.68 13.78 21.45
CA LYS A 699 1.79 14.89 21.80
C LYS A 699 2.19 16.16 21.07
#